data_0f316463b1598417b033e6c4b5ffd224
#
_entry.id   0f316463b1598417b033e6c4b5ffd224
#
_cell.length_a   1.000
_cell.length_b   1.000
_cell.length_c   1.000
_cell.angle_alpha   90.00
_cell.angle_beta   90.00
_cell.angle_gamma   90.00
#
_symmetry.space_group_name_H-M   'P 1'
#
loop_
_entity.id
_entity.type
_entity.pdbx_description
1 polymer ?
#
loop_
_entity_poly.entity_id
_entity_poly.type
_entity_poly.pdbx_seq_one_letter_code
_entity_poly.pdbx_strand_id
1 'polypeptide(L)'
;RHDIDAVVDSIYVSEFDRSPDAARERLSEALELALKESDGLVKIKHADGSMETLSSKFICPEDGASFPEVEPRLFSFNSPYGACPNCNGLGTKSLFSDEVCPVCEGKRLRPEALRVYLSTKELPRARSEKKTDLGVNIVDFVGMSISDAKAFMNNLHLSEMKEEIAVPIVREITNRLDFMLNVGLDYLTLNRSAATLSGGEAQRIRLASQLGTGLVGALYVLDEPTIGLHQRDNERLISTLLTLKELGNTILVVEHDEDTIFAADYLLDIGPGAGVHGGTVVASGWLDDLLAADKNESGSTTLSYLREETRVELPEKRREGEKGSIKIKGATLHNLKNQNVEIPLGKLVCITGVSGSGKSTFLYDVLHKNAAMRFSRRQAPIENAASMTGTEYLGRVVLIDQSPIGRTPRSNPATYTGAFTHIRDLFSASSEARARGWKPGRFSFNVAGGRCEACQGNGVIAVEMHFLPTVYVTCDVCNGTRYMKETLEVTYRGKNIYEVLKMTVEEAEEFFKDIPSINDRLESLNATGLQYLTLGQSATTLSGGEAQRVKIASELYRPITMKTLYLLDEPTVGLHYEDVRKLIEIVQELVRRGNTVVVIEHNLDVIKSADHIIDFGPEGGTGGGKVIAKGTPEEVAEVEGSYT
;
A
#
# COMPACT_ATOMS: atom_id res chain seq x y z
N ARG A 1 -17.29 -58.84 4.01
CA ARG A 1 -17.24 -58.01 5.23
C ARG A 1 -18.43 -58.41 6.09
N HIS A 2 -18.22 -58.69 7.37
CA HIS A 2 -19.25 -58.92 8.33
C HIS A 2 -19.18 -57.76 9.33
N ASP A 3 -20.32 -57.11 9.56
CA ASP A 3 -20.45 -56.11 10.62
C ASP A 3 -20.81 -56.89 11.91
N ILE A 4 -20.08 -56.59 12.97
CA ILE A 4 -20.24 -57.18 14.30
C ILE A 4 -20.60 -56.06 15.27
N ASP A 5 -21.83 -56.12 15.80
CA ASP A 5 -22.28 -55.18 16.80
C ASP A 5 -22.19 -55.85 18.20
N ALA A 6 -21.63 -55.16 19.18
CA ALA A 6 -21.64 -55.59 20.57
C ALA A 6 -22.86 -54.97 21.27
N VAL A 7 -23.67 -55.78 21.95
CA VAL A 7 -24.78 -55.28 22.75
C VAL A 7 -24.28 -54.89 24.13
N VAL A 8 -24.38 -53.60 24.43
CA VAL A 8 -23.93 -53.04 25.72
C VAL A 8 -25.02 -53.23 26.81
N ASP A 9 -26.25 -52.92 26.48
CA ASP A 9 -27.39 -53.08 27.37
C ASP A 9 -28.70 -53.26 26.59
N SER A 10 -29.77 -53.70 27.29
CA SER A 10 -31.12 -53.86 26.80
C SER A 10 -32.11 -53.30 27.80
N ILE A 11 -32.77 -52.19 27.47
CA ILE A 11 -33.68 -51.46 28.36
C ILE A 11 -35.09 -51.54 27.83
N TYR A 12 -36.07 -51.91 28.67
CA TYR A 12 -37.45 -51.93 28.27
C TYR A 12 -38.14 -50.60 28.50
N VAL A 13 -38.95 -50.16 27.55
CA VAL A 13 -39.71 -48.88 27.63
C VAL A 13 -40.58 -48.86 28.92
N SER A 14 -41.10 -50.02 29.35
CA SER A 14 -41.85 -50.13 30.61
C SER A 14 -41.05 -49.84 31.88
N GLU A 15 -39.72 -49.81 31.82
CA GLU A 15 -38.87 -49.41 32.97
C GLU A 15 -38.98 -47.92 33.23
N PHE A 16 -39.16 -47.11 32.17
CA PHE A 16 -39.38 -45.68 32.32
C PHE A 16 -40.75 -45.34 32.93
N ASP A 17 -41.75 -46.20 32.77
CA ASP A 17 -43.07 -46.04 33.41
C ASP A 17 -43.02 -46.39 34.92
N ARG A 18 -42.14 -47.33 35.31
CA ARG A 18 -42.04 -47.81 36.70
C ARG A 18 -41.08 -47.01 37.56
N SER A 19 -39.96 -46.62 37.02
CA SER A 19 -38.90 -45.93 37.74
C SER A 19 -38.15 -45.02 36.80
N PRO A 20 -38.69 -43.83 36.44
CA PRO A 20 -38.15 -42.96 35.39
C PRO A 20 -36.69 -42.55 35.62
N ASP A 21 -36.33 -42.21 36.87
CA ASP A 21 -34.99 -41.72 37.18
C ASP A 21 -33.95 -42.82 37.10
N ALA A 22 -34.24 -44.01 37.64
CA ALA A 22 -33.32 -45.16 37.56
C ALA A 22 -33.14 -45.68 36.15
N ALA A 23 -34.22 -45.64 35.32
CA ALA A 23 -34.16 -46.01 33.90
C ALA A 23 -33.32 -45.00 33.08
N ARG A 24 -33.42 -43.72 33.40
CA ARG A 24 -32.58 -42.66 32.79
C ARG A 24 -31.12 -42.80 33.14
N GLU A 25 -30.83 -43.04 34.42
CA GLU A 25 -29.46 -43.24 34.91
C GLU A 25 -28.81 -44.45 34.21
N ARG A 26 -29.52 -45.59 34.19
CA ARG A 26 -29.05 -46.80 33.48
C ARG A 26 -28.85 -46.57 31.97
N LEU A 27 -29.74 -45.82 31.33
CA LEU A 27 -29.61 -45.47 29.91
C LEU A 27 -28.37 -44.58 29.70
N SER A 28 -28.12 -43.61 30.58
CA SER A 28 -26.95 -42.74 30.50
C SER A 28 -25.65 -43.52 30.63
N GLU A 29 -25.54 -44.43 31.63
CA GLU A 29 -24.40 -45.31 31.81
C GLU A 29 -24.15 -46.22 30.62
N ALA A 30 -25.23 -46.82 30.05
CA ALA A 30 -25.13 -47.69 28.88
C ALA A 30 -24.65 -46.91 27.63
N LEU A 31 -25.16 -45.69 27.44
CA LEU A 31 -24.72 -44.79 26.34
C LEU A 31 -23.28 -44.36 26.49
N GLU A 32 -22.86 -43.96 27.70
CA GLU A 32 -21.47 -43.56 27.96
C GLU A 32 -20.50 -44.72 27.71
N LEU A 33 -20.84 -45.93 28.16
CA LEU A 33 -20.03 -47.12 27.92
C LEU A 33 -19.98 -47.46 26.40
N ALA A 34 -21.11 -47.42 25.71
CA ALA A 34 -21.18 -47.69 24.30
C ALA A 34 -20.37 -46.70 23.46
N LEU A 35 -20.46 -45.40 23.77
CA LEU A 35 -19.69 -44.33 23.10
C LEU A 35 -18.19 -44.47 23.36
N LYS A 36 -17.79 -44.88 24.56
CA LYS A 36 -16.39 -45.11 24.94
C LYS A 36 -15.78 -46.28 24.19
N GLU A 37 -16.47 -47.42 24.16
CA GLU A 37 -15.97 -48.64 23.53
C GLU A 37 -15.99 -48.60 22.00
N SER A 38 -16.86 -47.79 21.40
CA SER A 38 -17.03 -47.67 19.95
C SER A 38 -16.36 -46.45 19.35
N ASP A 39 -15.54 -45.72 20.09
CA ASP A 39 -14.92 -44.45 19.65
C ASP A 39 -15.94 -43.41 19.18
N GLY A 40 -17.09 -43.36 19.86
CA GLY A 40 -18.11 -42.33 19.67
C GLY A 40 -19.30 -42.69 18.78
N LEU A 41 -19.48 -43.94 18.40
CA LEU A 41 -20.65 -44.42 17.66
C LEU A 41 -21.52 -45.35 18.52
N VAL A 42 -22.82 -45.15 18.49
CA VAL A 42 -23.78 -46.04 19.15
C VAL A 42 -24.94 -46.39 18.24
N LYS A 43 -25.35 -47.63 18.22
CA LYS A 43 -26.55 -48.13 17.51
C LYS A 43 -27.65 -48.44 18.51
N ILE A 44 -28.83 -47.88 18.27
CA ILE A 44 -30.03 -48.16 19.06
C ILE A 44 -30.94 -49.04 18.20
N LYS A 45 -31.24 -50.23 18.71
CA LYS A 45 -32.20 -51.11 18.05
C LYS A 45 -33.54 -50.97 18.78
N HIS A 46 -34.54 -50.48 18.08
CA HIS A 46 -35.89 -50.31 18.62
C HIS A 46 -36.69 -51.63 18.60
N ALA A 47 -37.75 -51.68 19.41
CA ALA A 47 -38.61 -52.86 19.56
C ALA A 47 -39.29 -53.31 18.22
N ASP A 48 -39.49 -52.40 17.28
CA ASP A 48 -40.02 -52.67 15.95
C ASP A 48 -38.96 -53.22 14.96
N GLY A 49 -37.72 -53.37 15.43
CA GLY A 49 -36.59 -53.85 14.64
C GLY A 49 -35.85 -52.76 13.85
N SER A 50 -36.31 -51.53 13.92
CA SER A 50 -35.59 -50.40 13.31
C SER A 50 -34.28 -50.15 14.05
N MET A 51 -33.29 -49.66 13.31
CA MET A 51 -31.94 -49.34 13.85
C MET A 51 -31.68 -47.85 13.65
N GLU A 52 -31.29 -47.18 14.74
CA GLU A 52 -30.86 -45.80 14.69
C GLU A 52 -29.38 -45.74 15.10
N THR A 53 -28.57 -45.06 14.33
CA THR A 53 -27.17 -44.88 14.63
C THR A 53 -26.94 -43.42 15.04
N LEU A 54 -26.35 -43.22 16.21
CA LEU A 54 -25.98 -41.90 16.74
C LEU A 54 -24.46 -41.79 16.88
N SER A 55 -23.96 -40.59 16.74
CA SER A 55 -22.52 -40.32 16.91
C SER A 55 -22.33 -39.16 17.87
N SER A 56 -21.40 -39.31 18.81
CA SER A 56 -20.92 -38.22 19.66
C SER A 56 -19.80 -37.41 18.97
N LYS A 57 -19.22 -37.97 17.92
CA LYS A 57 -18.25 -37.29 17.03
C LYS A 57 -18.98 -36.91 15.75
N PHE A 58 -18.49 -35.88 15.06
CA PHE A 58 -19.05 -35.40 13.80
C PHE A 58 -18.83 -36.41 12.64
N ILE A 59 -19.38 -37.62 12.80
CA ILE A 59 -19.29 -38.71 11.82
C ILE A 59 -20.73 -38.97 11.30
N CYS A 60 -20.91 -39.01 9.99
CA CYS A 60 -22.17 -39.37 9.39
C CYS A 60 -22.43 -40.87 9.62
N PRO A 61 -23.57 -41.27 10.25
CA PRO A 61 -23.82 -42.67 10.53
C PRO A 61 -24.18 -43.49 9.28
N GLU A 62 -24.56 -42.86 8.15
CA GLU A 62 -24.97 -43.53 6.94
C GLU A 62 -23.77 -43.90 6.02
N ASP A 63 -22.83 -42.98 5.82
CA ASP A 63 -21.70 -43.14 4.89
C ASP A 63 -20.34 -43.13 5.56
N GLY A 64 -20.26 -42.89 6.88
CA GLY A 64 -19.01 -42.84 7.65
C GLY A 64 -18.15 -41.60 7.38
N ALA A 65 -18.68 -40.62 6.63
CA ALA A 65 -17.96 -39.36 6.41
C ALA A 65 -17.77 -38.63 7.74
N SER A 66 -16.53 -38.28 8.05
CA SER A 66 -16.19 -37.54 9.27
C SER A 66 -16.02 -36.07 8.99
N PHE A 67 -16.59 -35.23 9.84
CA PHE A 67 -16.33 -33.80 9.88
C PHE A 67 -15.34 -33.51 11.01
N PRO A 68 -14.29 -32.70 10.79
CA PRO A 68 -13.35 -32.36 11.83
C PRO A 68 -14.04 -31.60 12.96
N GLU A 69 -13.54 -31.74 14.18
CA GLU A 69 -14.05 -31.00 15.33
C GLU A 69 -14.00 -29.49 15.04
N VAL A 70 -15.12 -28.80 15.35
CA VAL A 70 -15.25 -27.36 15.12
C VAL A 70 -14.55 -26.62 16.26
N GLU A 71 -13.28 -26.34 16.07
CA GLU A 71 -12.45 -25.57 16.99
C GLU A 71 -11.80 -24.36 16.27
N PRO A 72 -11.31 -23.34 16.98
CA PRO A 72 -10.73 -22.14 16.34
C PRO A 72 -9.63 -22.43 15.32
N ARG A 73 -8.83 -23.48 15.54
CA ARG A 73 -7.76 -23.89 14.62
C ARG A 73 -8.26 -24.32 13.24
N LEU A 74 -9.51 -24.76 13.13
CA LEU A 74 -10.14 -25.14 11.86
C LEU A 74 -10.26 -23.94 10.90
N PHE A 75 -10.40 -22.74 11.44
CA PHE A 75 -10.55 -21.49 10.69
C PHE A 75 -9.23 -20.73 10.47
N SER A 76 -8.10 -21.30 10.88
CA SER A 76 -6.78 -20.72 10.73
C SER A 76 -6.03 -21.34 9.54
N PHE A 77 -5.70 -20.53 8.54
CA PHE A 77 -4.85 -20.94 7.42
C PHE A 77 -3.37 -21.08 7.80
N ASN A 78 -2.97 -20.63 8.99
CA ASN A 78 -1.62 -20.83 9.55
C ASN A 78 -1.51 -22.12 10.37
N SER A 79 -2.64 -22.77 10.68
CA SER A 79 -2.67 -24.06 11.36
C SER A 79 -2.75 -25.20 10.34
N PRO A 80 -1.93 -26.24 10.45
CA PRO A 80 -2.07 -27.45 9.60
C PRO A 80 -3.47 -28.08 9.66
N TYR A 81 -4.20 -27.86 10.77
CA TYR A 81 -5.54 -28.38 10.98
C TYR A 81 -6.58 -27.69 10.09
N GLY A 82 -6.46 -26.36 9.88
CA GLY A 82 -7.41 -25.56 9.09
C GLY A 82 -6.92 -25.22 7.68
N ALA A 83 -5.63 -25.27 7.44
CA ALA A 83 -5.03 -24.91 6.16
C ALA A 83 -5.42 -25.88 5.03
N CYS A 84 -5.53 -25.36 3.82
CA CYS A 84 -5.67 -26.20 2.62
C CYS A 84 -4.46 -27.14 2.52
N PRO A 85 -4.66 -28.46 2.47
CA PRO A 85 -3.55 -29.43 2.48
C PRO A 85 -2.67 -29.36 1.23
N ASN A 86 -3.18 -28.81 0.12
CA ASN A 86 -2.42 -28.71 -1.13
C ASN A 86 -1.45 -27.50 -1.15
N CYS A 87 -1.82 -26.36 -0.61
CA CYS A 87 -1.00 -25.16 -0.61
C CYS A 87 -0.55 -24.73 0.79
N ASN A 88 -0.80 -25.54 1.82
CA ASN A 88 -0.46 -25.24 3.22
C ASN A 88 -0.87 -23.83 3.66
N GLY A 89 -2.07 -23.39 3.25
CA GLY A 89 -2.60 -22.07 3.60
C GLY A 89 -2.07 -20.89 2.79
N LEU A 90 -1.23 -21.12 1.77
CA LEU A 90 -0.73 -20.03 0.92
C LEU A 90 -1.80 -19.40 0.04
N GLY A 91 -2.74 -20.20 -0.48
CA GLY A 91 -3.74 -19.78 -1.46
C GLY A 91 -3.23 -19.81 -2.90
N THR A 92 -1.92 -19.91 -3.10
CA THR A 92 -1.23 -20.00 -4.39
C THR A 92 -0.50 -21.32 -4.52
N LYS A 93 -0.03 -21.68 -5.71
CA LYS A 93 0.71 -22.93 -5.95
C LYS A 93 2.04 -23.00 -5.22
N SER A 94 2.70 -21.85 -5.03
CA SER A 94 3.94 -21.72 -4.26
C SER A 94 4.09 -20.29 -3.71
N LEU A 95 5.05 -20.09 -2.81
CA LEU A 95 5.29 -18.82 -2.11
C LEU A 95 5.54 -17.61 -3.04
N PHE A 96 6.10 -17.86 -4.24
CA PHE A 96 6.43 -16.81 -5.21
C PHE A 96 5.64 -16.93 -6.52
N SER A 97 4.52 -17.65 -6.51
CA SER A 97 3.65 -17.83 -7.68
C SER A 97 2.39 -17.02 -7.52
N ASP A 98 1.99 -16.32 -8.58
CA ASP A 98 0.68 -15.64 -8.66
C ASP A 98 -0.44 -16.61 -9.06
N GLU A 99 -0.10 -17.88 -9.40
CA GLU A 99 -1.08 -18.87 -9.78
C GLU A 99 -1.85 -19.38 -8.57
N VAL A 100 -3.16 -19.24 -8.64
CA VAL A 100 -4.10 -19.66 -7.59
C VAL A 100 -4.03 -21.16 -7.36
N CYS A 101 -4.10 -21.60 -6.12
CA CYS A 101 -4.17 -23.02 -5.76
C CYS A 101 -5.42 -23.68 -6.36
N PRO A 102 -5.31 -24.76 -7.15
CA PRO A 102 -6.45 -25.35 -7.82
C PRO A 102 -7.42 -26.07 -6.87
N VAL A 103 -7.00 -26.39 -5.64
CA VAL A 103 -7.83 -27.11 -4.66
C VAL A 103 -8.69 -26.15 -3.82
N CYS A 104 -8.07 -25.10 -3.28
CA CYS A 104 -8.81 -24.13 -2.45
C CYS A 104 -9.24 -22.88 -3.21
N GLU A 105 -8.86 -22.71 -4.48
CA GLU A 105 -9.21 -21.55 -5.31
C GLU A 105 -8.88 -20.21 -4.62
N GLY A 106 -7.74 -20.14 -3.95
CA GLY A 106 -7.31 -18.95 -3.21
C GLY A 106 -7.91 -18.80 -1.81
N LYS A 107 -8.84 -19.65 -1.38
CA LYS A 107 -9.52 -19.55 -0.08
C LYS A 107 -8.64 -19.93 1.11
N ARG A 108 -7.48 -20.53 0.88
CA ARG A 108 -6.44 -20.87 1.86
C ARG A 108 -6.82 -21.94 2.89
N LEU A 109 -8.10 -22.18 3.11
CA LEU A 109 -8.65 -23.11 4.09
C LEU A 109 -9.10 -24.43 3.45
N ARG A 110 -9.23 -25.45 4.27
CA ARG A 110 -9.81 -26.73 3.89
C ARG A 110 -11.32 -26.61 3.65
N PRO A 111 -11.92 -27.48 2.80
CA PRO A 111 -13.34 -27.37 2.43
C PRO A 111 -14.30 -27.42 3.62
N GLU A 112 -13.96 -28.16 4.67
CA GLU A 112 -14.81 -28.34 5.85
C GLU A 112 -14.97 -27.01 6.60
N ALA A 113 -13.93 -26.19 6.73
CA ALA A 113 -14.00 -24.86 7.36
C ALA A 113 -15.02 -23.94 6.65
N LEU A 114 -15.23 -24.13 5.35
CA LEU A 114 -16.15 -23.34 4.54
C LEU A 114 -17.63 -23.77 4.68
N ARG A 115 -17.90 -24.84 5.42
CA ARG A 115 -19.26 -25.36 5.66
C ARG A 115 -19.82 -24.96 7.01
N VAL A 116 -19.12 -24.11 7.76
CA VAL A 116 -19.61 -23.50 9.00
C VAL A 116 -20.08 -22.08 8.67
N TYR A 117 -21.30 -21.74 9.06
CA TYR A 117 -21.97 -20.50 8.69
C TYR A 117 -22.46 -19.73 9.91
N LEU A 118 -22.37 -18.42 9.84
CA LEU A 118 -23.04 -17.46 10.73
C LEU A 118 -24.20 -16.81 9.97
N SER A 119 -25.31 -16.55 10.63
CA SER A 119 -26.52 -16.01 9.99
C SER A 119 -27.00 -14.74 10.66
N THR A 120 -27.53 -13.81 9.87
CA THR A 120 -28.27 -12.61 10.31
C THR A 120 -29.77 -12.82 10.35
N LYS A 121 -30.26 -14.05 10.10
CA LYS A 121 -31.67 -14.43 10.14
C LYS A 121 -31.80 -15.73 10.91
N GLU A 122 -32.94 -15.94 11.60
CA GLU A 122 -33.28 -17.26 12.09
C GLU A 122 -33.31 -18.25 10.92
N LEU A 123 -32.45 -19.25 10.97
CA LEU A 123 -32.46 -20.31 9.96
C LEU A 123 -33.70 -21.17 10.15
N PRO A 124 -34.52 -21.38 9.11
CA PRO A 124 -35.61 -22.31 9.20
C PRO A 124 -35.07 -23.71 9.50
N ARG A 125 -35.72 -24.44 10.40
CA ARG A 125 -35.32 -25.80 10.83
C ARG A 125 -35.40 -26.85 9.69
N ALA A 126 -35.89 -26.48 8.52
CA ALA A 126 -35.96 -27.32 7.34
C ALA A 126 -34.74 -27.11 6.42
N ARG A 127 -34.19 -28.20 5.89
CA ARG A 127 -33.12 -28.17 4.88
C ARG A 127 -33.54 -27.30 3.69
N SER A 128 -32.97 -26.11 3.58
CA SER A 128 -33.09 -25.24 2.41
C SER A 128 -32.07 -25.68 1.35
N GLU A 129 -32.55 -25.91 0.12
CA GLU A 129 -31.68 -26.37 -0.98
C GLU A 129 -30.82 -25.28 -1.62
N LYS A 130 -30.95 -24.01 -1.19
CA LYS A 130 -30.20 -22.89 -1.75
C LYS A 130 -29.07 -22.43 -0.81
N LYS A 131 -27.83 -22.47 -1.31
CA LYS A 131 -26.62 -22.06 -0.64
C LYS A 131 -26.68 -20.63 -0.05
N THR A 132 -27.53 -19.76 -0.61
CA THR A 132 -27.75 -18.38 -0.17
C THR A 132 -28.52 -18.24 1.14
N ASP A 133 -29.17 -19.32 1.62
CA ASP A 133 -29.99 -19.28 2.84
C ASP A 133 -29.24 -19.76 4.09
N LEU A 134 -28.02 -20.27 3.94
CA LEU A 134 -27.24 -20.86 5.04
C LEU A 134 -26.52 -19.83 5.90
N GLY A 135 -26.32 -18.60 5.40
CA GLY A 135 -25.55 -17.56 6.07
C GLY A 135 -24.16 -17.35 5.44
N VAL A 136 -23.24 -16.76 6.22
CA VAL A 136 -21.91 -16.34 5.80
C VAL A 136 -20.86 -17.24 6.44
N ASN A 137 -19.95 -17.83 5.65
CA ASN A 137 -18.79 -18.56 6.15
C ASN A 137 -17.61 -17.62 6.42
N ILE A 138 -16.53 -18.15 7.01
CA ILE A 138 -15.36 -17.33 7.39
C ILE A 138 -14.70 -16.63 6.21
N VAL A 139 -14.62 -17.26 5.03
CA VAL A 139 -14.00 -16.66 3.84
C VAL A 139 -14.87 -15.54 3.27
N ASP A 140 -16.18 -15.74 3.24
CA ASP A 140 -17.13 -14.72 2.81
C ASP A 140 -17.10 -13.52 3.76
N PHE A 141 -17.02 -13.77 5.09
CA PHE A 141 -16.92 -12.71 6.10
C PHE A 141 -15.62 -11.89 5.98
N VAL A 142 -14.46 -12.54 5.90
CA VAL A 142 -13.19 -11.80 5.77
C VAL A 142 -13.02 -11.16 4.38
N GLY A 143 -13.81 -11.57 3.39
CA GLY A 143 -13.91 -10.97 2.07
C GLY A 143 -14.80 -9.72 2.01
N MET A 144 -15.58 -9.45 3.06
CA MET A 144 -16.37 -8.22 3.16
C MET A 144 -15.47 -7.00 3.36
N SER A 145 -15.94 -5.84 2.95
CA SER A 145 -15.36 -4.58 3.39
C SER A 145 -15.49 -4.43 4.91
N ILE A 146 -14.62 -3.64 5.53
CA ILE A 146 -14.70 -3.38 6.99
C ILE A 146 -16.07 -2.83 7.38
N SER A 147 -16.65 -1.94 6.55
CA SER A 147 -18.02 -1.42 6.73
C SER A 147 -19.07 -2.54 6.71
N ASP A 148 -19.00 -3.42 5.70
CA ASP A 148 -19.98 -4.50 5.56
C ASP A 148 -19.81 -5.54 6.67
N ALA A 149 -18.56 -5.85 7.05
CA ALA A 149 -18.26 -6.75 8.16
C ALA A 149 -18.83 -6.23 9.50
N LYS A 150 -18.70 -4.91 9.77
CA LYS A 150 -19.32 -4.29 10.95
C LYS A 150 -20.84 -4.37 10.89
N ALA A 151 -21.44 -4.02 9.75
CA ALA A 151 -22.89 -4.11 9.56
C ALA A 151 -23.40 -5.56 9.76
N PHE A 152 -22.65 -6.55 9.28
CA PHE A 152 -22.96 -7.97 9.49
C PHE A 152 -22.91 -8.34 10.97
N MET A 153 -21.84 -7.95 11.71
CA MET A 153 -21.68 -8.26 13.14
C MET A 153 -22.78 -7.62 14.01
N ASN A 154 -23.21 -6.40 13.67
CA ASN A 154 -24.28 -5.70 14.38
C ASN A 154 -25.66 -6.35 14.15
N ASN A 155 -25.85 -7.07 13.04
CA ASN A 155 -27.09 -7.73 12.68
C ASN A 155 -27.02 -9.27 12.87
N LEU A 156 -26.03 -9.78 13.60
CA LEU A 156 -25.86 -11.21 13.80
C LEU A 156 -26.96 -11.75 14.70
N HIS A 157 -27.67 -12.78 14.23
CA HIS A 157 -28.69 -13.49 15.00
C HIS A 157 -28.16 -14.79 15.58
N LEU A 158 -28.21 -14.89 16.90
CA LEU A 158 -27.80 -16.08 17.64
C LEU A 158 -28.95 -16.57 18.55
N SER A 159 -28.95 -17.85 18.92
CA SER A 159 -29.86 -18.34 19.94
C SER A 159 -29.47 -17.81 21.32
N GLU A 160 -30.41 -17.66 22.24
CA GLU A 160 -30.20 -17.10 23.60
C GLU A 160 -28.97 -17.68 24.30
N MET A 161 -28.77 -18.99 24.27
CA MET A 161 -27.62 -19.67 24.87
C MET A 161 -26.29 -19.28 24.21
N LYS A 162 -26.28 -19.02 22.88
CA LYS A 162 -25.08 -18.61 22.14
C LYS A 162 -24.81 -17.13 22.26
N GLU A 163 -25.84 -16.34 22.48
CA GLU A 163 -25.75 -14.89 22.63
C GLU A 163 -24.95 -14.50 23.88
N GLU A 164 -25.17 -15.18 25.02
CA GLU A 164 -24.37 -14.98 26.25
C GLU A 164 -22.86 -15.17 26.01
N ILE A 165 -22.49 -16.19 25.23
CA ILE A 165 -21.08 -16.48 24.90
C ILE A 165 -20.54 -15.49 23.86
N ALA A 166 -21.36 -15.09 22.91
CA ALA A 166 -20.94 -14.29 21.76
C ALA A 166 -20.81 -12.79 22.06
N VAL A 167 -21.62 -12.23 22.96
CA VAL A 167 -21.65 -10.79 23.26
C VAL A 167 -20.25 -10.19 23.50
N PRO A 168 -19.38 -10.74 24.37
CA PRO A 168 -18.05 -10.17 24.59
C PRO A 168 -17.16 -10.27 23.34
N ILE A 169 -17.30 -11.35 22.55
CA ILE A 169 -16.53 -11.58 21.32
C ILE A 169 -16.97 -10.59 20.23
N VAL A 170 -18.28 -10.47 20.01
CA VAL A 170 -18.86 -9.54 19.03
C VAL A 170 -18.47 -8.10 19.36
N ARG A 171 -18.55 -7.73 20.65
CA ARG A 171 -18.13 -6.40 21.12
C ARG A 171 -16.67 -6.12 20.80
N GLU A 172 -15.77 -7.06 21.06
CA GLU A 172 -14.34 -6.90 20.78
C GLU A 172 -14.06 -6.78 19.27
N ILE A 173 -14.71 -7.63 18.45
CA ILE A 173 -14.59 -7.55 16.98
C ILE A 173 -15.12 -6.21 16.48
N THR A 174 -16.29 -5.78 16.94
CA THR A 174 -16.93 -4.52 16.53
C THR A 174 -16.05 -3.32 16.89
N ASN A 175 -15.50 -3.29 18.10
CA ASN A 175 -14.59 -2.23 18.52
C ASN A 175 -13.36 -2.14 17.60
N ARG A 176 -12.75 -3.26 17.23
CA ARG A 176 -11.60 -3.28 16.31
C ARG A 176 -11.98 -2.83 14.90
N LEU A 177 -13.16 -3.22 14.41
CA LEU A 177 -13.67 -2.73 13.13
C LEU A 177 -13.94 -1.22 13.20
N ASP A 178 -14.45 -0.71 14.32
CA ASP A 178 -14.66 0.73 14.54
C ASP A 178 -13.37 1.53 14.46
N PHE A 179 -12.30 1.04 15.10
CA PHE A 179 -10.99 1.70 14.98
C PHE A 179 -10.49 1.75 13.55
N MET A 180 -10.71 0.68 12.77
CA MET A 180 -10.32 0.66 11.36
C MET A 180 -11.18 1.63 10.52
N LEU A 181 -12.46 1.77 10.82
CA LEU A 181 -13.35 2.75 10.18
C LEU A 181 -12.93 4.19 10.50
N ASN A 182 -12.60 4.46 11.76
CA ASN A 182 -12.20 5.78 12.24
C ASN A 182 -10.90 6.29 11.60
N VAL A 183 -10.03 5.38 11.16
CA VAL A 183 -8.81 5.75 10.41
C VAL A 183 -9.00 5.71 8.88
N GLY A 184 -10.24 5.66 8.38
CA GLY A 184 -10.55 5.74 6.94
C GLY A 184 -10.20 4.48 6.14
N LEU A 185 -10.31 3.29 6.75
CA LEU A 185 -10.03 2.00 6.10
C LEU A 185 -11.32 1.20 5.77
N ASP A 186 -12.44 1.88 5.64
CA ASP A 186 -13.77 1.32 5.42
C ASP A 186 -13.87 0.38 4.20
N TYR A 187 -13.13 0.70 3.16
CA TYR A 187 -13.11 -0.02 1.88
C TYR A 187 -12.24 -1.29 1.87
N LEU A 188 -11.32 -1.44 2.82
CA LEU A 188 -10.44 -2.62 2.88
C LEU A 188 -11.21 -3.87 3.28
N THR A 189 -10.70 -5.03 2.83
CA THR A 189 -11.17 -6.34 3.28
C THR A 189 -10.20 -6.95 4.27
N LEU A 190 -10.72 -7.71 5.25
CA LEU A 190 -9.90 -8.33 6.29
C LEU A 190 -8.90 -9.38 5.74
N ASN A 191 -9.20 -9.96 4.57
CA ASN A 191 -8.33 -10.93 3.89
C ASN A 191 -7.29 -10.28 2.97
N ARG A 192 -7.21 -8.95 2.91
CA ARG A 192 -6.25 -8.23 2.05
C ARG A 192 -4.82 -8.60 2.42
N SER A 193 -4.04 -9.02 1.44
CA SER A 193 -2.63 -9.34 1.66
C SER A 193 -1.83 -8.09 2.04
N ALA A 194 -0.99 -8.20 3.10
CA ALA A 194 -0.14 -7.09 3.55
C ALA A 194 0.80 -6.57 2.46
N ALA A 195 1.26 -7.44 1.54
CA ALA A 195 2.11 -7.05 0.42
C ALA A 195 1.41 -6.14 -0.62
N THR A 196 0.07 -6.08 -0.60
CA THR A 196 -0.73 -5.25 -1.50
C THR A 196 -1.19 -3.95 -0.87
N LEU A 197 -0.87 -3.71 0.40
CA LEU A 197 -1.19 -2.48 1.11
C LEU A 197 -0.24 -1.36 0.70
N SER A 198 -0.77 -0.16 0.55
CA SER A 198 0.07 1.05 0.46
C SER A 198 0.74 1.34 1.81
N GLY A 199 1.79 2.17 1.80
CA GLY A 199 2.48 2.59 3.03
C GLY A 199 1.51 3.21 4.04
N GLY A 200 0.66 4.13 3.59
CA GLY A 200 -0.34 4.77 4.44
C GLY A 200 -1.41 3.81 4.97
N GLU A 201 -1.90 2.86 4.15
CA GLU A 201 -2.84 1.83 4.63
C GLU A 201 -2.23 0.97 5.75
N ALA A 202 -0.97 0.52 5.56
CA ALA A 202 -0.26 -0.26 6.57
C ALA A 202 -0.04 0.52 7.87
N GLN A 203 0.28 1.81 7.78
CA GLN A 203 0.46 2.70 8.92
C GLN A 203 -0.85 2.89 9.69
N ARG A 204 -1.95 3.15 8.99
CA ARG A 204 -3.29 3.29 9.59
C ARG A 204 -3.79 2.01 10.25
N ILE A 205 -3.51 0.83 9.70
CA ILE A 205 -3.81 -0.45 10.37
C ILE A 205 -3.04 -0.56 11.68
N ARG A 206 -1.76 -0.16 11.72
CA ARG A 206 -0.98 -0.13 12.97
C ARG A 206 -1.58 0.85 13.97
N LEU A 207 -1.95 2.05 13.53
CA LEU A 207 -2.60 3.05 14.37
C LEU A 207 -3.92 2.51 14.95
N ALA A 208 -4.80 1.95 14.12
CA ALA A 208 -6.04 1.32 14.55
C ALA A 208 -5.82 0.22 15.59
N SER A 209 -4.76 -0.59 15.42
CA SER A 209 -4.38 -1.63 16.39
C SER A 209 -3.95 -1.04 17.73
N GLN A 210 -3.27 0.09 17.76
CA GLN A 210 -2.85 0.77 18.99
C GLN A 210 -4.02 1.45 19.71
N LEU A 211 -4.93 2.06 18.97
CA LEU A 211 -6.18 2.63 19.51
C LEU A 211 -6.97 1.60 20.30
N GLY A 212 -7.03 0.36 19.80
CA GLY A 212 -7.72 -0.74 20.47
C GLY A 212 -7.14 -1.15 21.83
N THR A 213 -5.94 -0.68 22.18
CA THR A 213 -5.30 -1.03 23.47
C THR A 213 -5.83 -0.20 24.65
N GLY A 214 -6.46 0.94 24.40
CA GLY A 214 -6.98 1.85 25.42
C GLY A 214 -5.90 2.38 26.38
N LEU A 215 -4.64 2.49 25.92
CA LEU A 215 -3.54 3.01 26.72
C LEU A 215 -3.77 4.47 27.09
N VAL A 216 -3.45 4.81 28.34
CA VAL A 216 -3.50 6.17 28.90
C VAL A 216 -2.10 6.55 29.36
N GLY A 217 -1.71 7.81 29.14
CA GLY A 217 -0.36 8.31 29.48
C GLY A 217 0.75 7.81 28.57
N ALA A 218 0.41 7.35 27.38
CA ALA A 218 1.35 6.92 26.35
C ALA A 218 1.81 8.08 25.46
N LEU A 219 3.03 7.97 24.88
CA LEU A 219 3.50 8.82 23.81
C LEU A 219 3.32 8.10 22.48
N TYR A 220 2.52 8.66 21.59
CA TYR A 220 2.38 8.23 20.20
C TYR A 220 3.24 9.09 19.30
N VAL A 221 4.10 8.47 18.51
CA VAL A 221 4.93 9.14 17.51
C VAL A 221 4.49 8.65 16.12
N LEU A 222 4.02 9.57 15.31
CA LEU A 222 3.46 9.30 13.98
C LEU A 222 4.25 10.07 12.93
N ASP A 223 4.58 9.40 11.84
CA ASP A 223 5.30 9.97 10.71
C ASP A 223 4.38 10.00 9.50
N GLU A 224 3.98 11.21 9.08
CA GLU A 224 3.09 11.50 7.95
C GLU A 224 1.85 10.58 7.88
N PRO A 225 0.99 10.51 8.92
CA PRO A 225 -0.15 9.59 8.94
C PRO A 225 -1.24 9.91 7.91
N THR A 226 -1.22 11.11 7.32
CA THR A 226 -2.17 11.55 6.27
C THR A 226 -1.80 11.10 4.87
N ILE A 227 -0.65 10.43 4.67
CA ILE A 227 -0.19 9.98 3.35
C ILE A 227 -1.27 9.20 2.60
N GLY A 228 -1.58 9.66 1.35
CA GLY A 228 -2.53 9.02 0.45
C GLY A 228 -3.99 9.10 0.92
N LEU A 229 -4.30 9.97 1.88
CA LEU A 229 -5.67 10.29 2.27
C LEU A 229 -6.26 11.40 1.41
N HIS A 230 -7.52 11.26 1.14
CA HIS A 230 -8.35 12.37 0.66
C HIS A 230 -8.71 13.27 1.85
N GLN A 231 -8.94 14.57 1.64
CA GLN A 231 -9.27 15.51 2.73
C GLN A 231 -10.42 15.04 3.63
N ARG A 232 -11.48 14.49 3.06
CA ARG A 232 -12.59 13.90 3.83
C ARG A 232 -12.14 12.83 4.84
N ASP A 233 -11.12 12.04 4.48
CA ASP A 233 -10.62 10.97 5.34
C ASP A 233 -9.60 11.52 6.36
N ASN A 234 -8.94 12.67 6.07
CA ASN A 234 -8.08 13.39 7.01
C ASN A 234 -8.87 13.86 8.24
N GLU A 235 -10.06 14.41 8.08
CA GLU A 235 -10.91 14.85 9.19
C GLU A 235 -11.18 13.73 10.20
N ARG A 236 -11.43 12.50 9.71
CA ARG A 236 -11.63 11.32 10.56
C ARG A 236 -10.37 10.94 11.33
N LEU A 237 -9.22 10.97 10.66
CA LEU A 237 -7.94 10.70 11.28
C LEU A 237 -7.63 11.75 12.36
N ILE A 238 -7.79 13.04 12.06
CA ILE A 238 -7.59 14.15 13.00
C ILE A 238 -8.50 13.99 14.22
N SER A 239 -9.79 13.73 14.02
CA SER A 239 -10.74 13.48 15.12
C SER A 239 -10.29 12.30 16.00
N THR A 240 -9.75 11.25 15.39
CA THR A 240 -9.21 10.09 16.11
C THR A 240 -8.00 10.46 16.96
N LEU A 241 -7.07 11.27 16.42
CA LEU A 241 -5.89 11.73 17.15
C LEU A 241 -6.28 12.65 18.31
N LEU A 242 -7.24 13.53 18.10
CA LEU A 242 -7.78 14.39 19.18
C LEU A 242 -8.44 13.56 20.29
N THR A 243 -9.19 12.53 19.94
CA THR A 243 -9.78 11.61 20.93
C THR A 243 -8.69 10.89 21.75
N LEU A 244 -7.59 10.45 21.11
CA LEU A 244 -6.44 9.88 21.84
C LEU A 244 -5.81 10.87 22.81
N LYS A 245 -5.67 12.14 22.40
CA LYS A 245 -5.16 13.22 23.24
C LYS A 245 -6.08 13.43 24.46
N GLU A 246 -7.39 13.49 24.26
CA GLU A 246 -8.39 13.64 25.34
C GLU A 246 -8.35 12.50 26.36
N LEU A 247 -7.95 11.31 25.97
CA LEU A 247 -7.70 10.17 26.89
C LEU A 247 -6.45 10.35 27.76
N GLY A 248 -5.73 11.49 27.65
CA GLY A 248 -4.54 11.78 28.46
C GLY A 248 -3.23 11.28 27.85
N ASN A 249 -3.19 11.05 26.54
CA ASN A 249 -1.97 10.69 25.82
C ASN A 249 -1.27 11.94 25.25
N THR A 250 0.01 11.80 24.96
CA THR A 250 0.79 12.78 24.19
C THR A 250 0.96 12.27 22.75
N ILE A 251 0.71 13.14 21.78
CA ILE A 251 0.82 12.79 20.37
C ILE A 251 1.83 13.70 19.71
N LEU A 252 2.86 13.12 19.12
CA LEU A 252 3.87 13.79 18.32
C LEU A 252 3.68 13.36 16.87
N VAL A 253 3.39 14.31 15.98
CA VAL A 253 3.13 14.05 14.57
C VAL A 253 4.14 14.81 13.72
N VAL A 254 4.78 14.14 12.78
CA VAL A 254 5.52 14.78 11.68
C VAL A 254 4.55 14.88 10.52
N GLU A 255 4.25 16.09 10.08
CA GLU A 255 3.22 16.33 9.06
C GLU A 255 3.51 17.55 8.18
N HIS A 256 2.92 17.51 6.99
CA HIS A 256 2.92 18.60 6.01
C HIS A 256 1.50 19.02 5.59
N ASP A 257 0.48 18.31 6.08
CA ASP A 257 -0.93 18.60 5.81
C ASP A 257 -1.42 19.76 6.67
N GLU A 258 -2.01 20.77 6.03
CA GLU A 258 -2.49 21.99 6.69
C GLU A 258 -3.52 21.70 7.80
N ASP A 259 -4.51 20.86 7.50
CA ASP A 259 -5.62 20.60 8.43
C ASP A 259 -5.08 19.91 9.70
N THR A 260 -4.12 19.01 9.54
CA THR A 260 -3.46 18.33 10.67
C THR A 260 -2.61 19.29 11.49
N ILE A 261 -1.88 20.20 10.83
CA ILE A 261 -1.08 21.21 11.54
C ILE A 261 -2.01 22.17 12.29
N PHE A 262 -3.11 22.66 11.69
CA PHE A 262 -4.09 23.52 12.37
C PHE A 262 -4.79 22.85 13.56
N ALA A 263 -4.86 21.51 13.58
CA ALA A 263 -5.42 20.77 14.71
C ALA A 263 -4.43 20.58 15.89
N ALA A 264 -3.15 20.93 15.70
CA ALA A 264 -2.14 20.80 16.72
C ALA A 264 -2.19 21.93 17.77
N ASP A 265 -1.85 21.62 19.02
CA ASP A 265 -1.74 22.64 20.07
C ASP A 265 -0.40 23.39 19.97
N TYR A 266 0.67 22.67 19.60
CA TYR A 266 2.04 23.18 19.62
C TYR A 266 2.76 22.83 18.32
N LEU A 267 3.41 23.81 17.72
CA LEU A 267 4.22 23.65 16.51
C LEU A 267 5.72 23.66 16.86
N LEU A 268 6.45 22.73 16.26
CA LEU A 268 7.91 22.72 16.22
C LEU A 268 8.32 22.66 14.75
N ASP A 269 8.79 23.76 14.19
CA ASP A 269 9.26 23.85 12.81
C ASP A 269 10.77 23.68 12.71
N ILE A 270 11.21 22.73 11.90
CA ILE A 270 12.62 22.39 11.70
C ILE A 270 13.03 22.78 10.28
N GLY A 271 14.03 23.63 10.18
CA GLY A 271 14.50 24.17 8.91
C GLY A 271 15.85 24.88 9.06
N PRO A 272 16.06 26.00 8.31
CA PRO A 272 15.17 26.59 7.29
C PRO A 272 15.17 25.86 5.95
N GLY A 273 16.18 25.03 5.66
CA GLY A 273 16.30 24.27 4.41
C GLY A 273 16.50 22.79 4.69
N ALA A 274 16.90 22.05 3.65
CA ALA A 274 17.20 20.62 3.74
C ALA A 274 18.71 20.35 3.84
N GLY A 275 19.09 19.17 4.34
CA GLY A 275 20.49 18.75 4.43
C GLY A 275 21.35 19.65 5.34
N VAL A 276 22.47 20.14 4.83
CA VAL A 276 23.40 21.00 5.57
C VAL A 276 22.81 22.37 5.95
N HIS A 277 21.78 22.80 5.27
CA HIS A 277 21.07 24.06 5.51
C HIS A 277 19.85 23.89 6.44
N GLY A 278 19.62 22.70 6.98
CA GLY A 278 18.51 22.36 7.85
C GLY A 278 18.94 21.93 9.25
N GLY A 279 18.06 21.24 9.94
CA GLY A 279 18.34 20.60 11.22
C GLY A 279 18.33 21.55 12.42
N THR A 280 17.85 22.79 12.26
CA THR A 280 17.69 23.78 13.34
C THR A 280 16.19 24.04 13.58
N VAL A 281 15.83 24.35 14.83
CA VAL A 281 14.49 24.80 15.15
C VAL A 281 14.35 26.24 14.70
N VAL A 282 13.48 26.51 13.73
CA VAL A 282 13.22 27.81 13.15
C VAL A 282 12.12 28.53 13.92
N ALA A 283 11.06 27.78 14.29
CA ALA A 283 9.97 28.28 15.10
C ALA A 283 9.50 27.22 16.09
N SER A 284 9.11 27.61 17.29
CA SER A 284 8.49 26.72 18.28
C SER A 284 7.57 27.51 19.20
N GLY A 285 6.38 27.01 19.47
CA GLY A 285 5.42 27.66 20.34
C GLY A 285 4.02 27.12 20.19
N TRP A 286 3.11 27.65 21.00
CA TRP A 286 1.69 27.39 20.82
C TRP A 286 1.26 27.91 19.45
N LEU A 287 0.52 27.10 18.71
CA LEU A 287 0.18 27.40 17.31
C LEU A 287 -0.60 28.72 17.19
N ASP A 288 -1.57 28.91 18.04
CA ASP A 288 -2.38 30.13 18.05
C ASP A 288 -1.54 31.41 18.26
N ASP A 289 -0.54 31.35 19.15
CA ASP A 289 0.38 32.47 19.41
C ASP A 289 1.26 32.75 18.20
N LEU A 290 1.76 31.69 17.53
CA LEU A 290 2.59 31.82 16.34
C LEU A 290 1.81 32.39 15.14
N LEU A 291 0.54 32.01 15.00
CA LEU A 291 -0.34 32.52 13.94
C LEU A 291 -0.80 33.95 14.20
N ALA A 292 -1.02 34.33 15.46
CA ALA A 292 -1.49 35.67 15.86
C ALA A 292 -0.39 36.74 15.86
N ALA A 293 0.89 36.37 15.77
CA ALA A 293 2.02 37.30 15.76
C ALA A 293 1.94 38.27 14.56
N ASP A 294 2.26 39.54 14.77
CA ASP A 294 2.14 40.57 13.72
C ASP A 294 3.03 40.33 12.51
N LYS A 295 4.18 39.65 12.71
CA LYS A 295 5.16 39.31 11.66
C LYS A 295 5.75 37.94 11.91
N ASN A 296 6.08 37.24 10.83
CA ASN A 296 6.88 36.02 10.89
C ASN A 296 8.39 36.39 11.06
N GLU A 297 8.78 36.75 12.29
CA GLU A 297 10.17 37.11 12.59
C GLU A 297 11.12 35.91 12.57
N SER A 298 10.57 34.69 12.64
CA SER A 298 11.37 33.45 12.66
C SER A 298 11.96 33.08 11.29
N GLY A 299 11.41 33.62 10.20
CA GLY A 299 11.76 33.21 8.85
C GLY A 299 11.26 31.79 8.49
N SER A 300 10.34 31.24 9.26
CA SER A 300 9.71 29.94 9.01
C SER A 300 8.91 29.99 7.72
N THR A 301 9.26 29.13 6.77
CA THR A 301 8.51 28.96 5.53
C THR A 301 7.15 28.34 5.79
N THR A 302 7.07 27.39 6.72
CA THR A 302 5.82 26.75 7.15
C THR A 302 4.83 27.81 7.65
N LEU A 303 5.25 28.69 8.55
CA LEU A 303 4.39 29.77 9.08
C LEU A 303 3.96 30.76 7.99
N SER A 304 4.84 31.06 7.01
CA SER A 304 4.47 31.95 5.90
C SER A 304 3.35 31.36 5.05
N TYR A 305 3.32 30.04 4.84
CA TYR A 305 2.22 29.37 4.14
C TYR A 305 0.95 29.31 5.01
N LEU A 306 1.04 28.89 6.28
CA LEU A 306 -0.10 28.81 7.19
C LEU A 306 -0.78 30.17 7.44
N ARG A 307 -0.01 31.26 7.35
CA ARG A 307 -0.50 32.64 7.47
C ARG A 307 -0.94 33.23 6.13
N GLU A 308 -0.92 32.43 5.07
CA GLU A 308 -1.23 32.85 3.70
C GLU A 308 -0.37 34.03 3.17
N GLU A 309 0.81 34.27 3.75
CA GLU A 309 1.80 35.26 3.27
C GLU A 309 2.46 34.79 1.97
N THR A 310 2.51 33.48 1.75
CA THR A 310 3.01 32.82 0.53
C THR A 310 1.98 31.83 0.04
N ARG A 311 1.73 31.83 -1.28
CA ARG A 311 0.77 30.91 -1.92
C ARG A 311 1.34 30.37 -3.22
N VAL A 312 0.85 29.22 -3.65
CA VAL A 312 1.09 28.72 -5.00
C VAL A 312 0.27 29.54 -5.99
N GLU A 313 0.95 30.11 -6.99
CA GLU A 313 0.27 30.88 -8.02
C GLU A 313 -0.57 29.97 -8.94
N LEU A 314 -1.86 30.27 -9.05
CA LEU A 314 -2.75 29.56 -9.95
C LEU A 314 -2.64 30.09 -11.38
N PRO A 315 -2.79 29.23 -12.40
CA PRO A 315 -2.80 29.66 -13.78
C PRO A 315 -3.98 30.62 -14.07
N GLU A 316 -3.73 31.80 -14.59
CA GLU A 316 -4.78 32.76 -14.98
C GLU A 316 -5.72 32.20 -16.06
N LYS A 317 -5.23 31.36 -16.94
CA LYS A 317 -6.00 30.70 -18.00
C LYS A 317 -5.64 29.23 -18.11
N ARG A 318 -6.65 28.40 -18.23
CA ARG A 318 -6.47 26.96 -18.52
C ARG A 318 -6.11 26.77 -19.99
N ARG A 319 -5.27 25.75 -20.27
CA ARG A 319 -4.90 25.43 -21.66
C ARG A 319 -6.11 24.90 -22.42
N GLU A 320 -6.35 25.42 -23.61
CA GLU A 320 -7.39 24.91 -24.52
C GLU A 320 -6.95 23.59 -25.17
N GLY A 321 -7.93 22.71 -25.46
CA GLY A 321 -7.66 21.32 -25.90
C GLY A 321 -7.54 21.17 -27.42
N GLU A 322 -6.51 21.72 -28.06
CA GLU A 322 -6.32 21.63 -29.51
C GLU A 322 -5.67 20.31 -30.01
N LYS A 323 -5.15 19.45 -29.12
CA LYS A 323 -4.24 18.34 -29.50
C LYS A 323 -4.87 16.94 -29.50
N GLY A 324 -6.21 16.85 -29.40
CA GLY A 324 -6.91 15.56 -29.32
C GLY A 324 -6.95 14.98 -27.92
N SER A 325 -7.40 13.73 -27.80
CA SER A 325 -7.56 13.06 -26.50
C SER A 325 -7.32 11.54 -26.60
N ILE A 326 -6.85 10.95 -25.52
CA ILE A 326 -6.88 9.50 -25.33
C ILE A 326 -8.29 9.15 -24.86
N LYS A 327 -8.96 8.23 -25.57
CA LYS A 327 -10.30 7.76 -25.24
C LYS A 327 -10.25 6.30 -24.86
N ILE A 328 -10.61 6.00 -23.62
CA ILE A 328 -10.73 4.66 -23.07
C ILE A 328 -12.22 4.38 -22.88
N LYS A 329 -12.71 3.27 -23.44
CA LYS A 329 -14.10 2.82 -23.28
C LYS A 329 -14.16 1.51 -22.57
N GLY A 330 -15.13 1.37 -21.67
CA GLY A 330 -15.42 0.11 -21.02
C GLY A 330 -14.34 -0.35 -20.05
N ALA A 331 -13.70 0.56 -19.30
CA ALA A 331 -12.71 0.21 -18.29
C ALA A 331 -13.37 -0.60 -17.16
N THR A 332 -12.91 -1.85 -16.98
CA THR A 332 -13.51 -2.81 -16.05
C THR A 332 -12.43 -3.65 -15.41
N LEU A 333 -12.06 -3.34 -14.19
CA LEU A 333 -11.15 -4.13 -13.36
C LEU A 333 -11.39 -3.78 -11.90
N HIS A 334 -11.32 -4.78 -10.99
CA HIS A 334 -11.57 -4.61 -9.56
C HIS A 334 -12.91 -3.88 -9.32
N ASN A 335 -12.86 -2.65 -8.78
CA ASN A 335 -14.07 -1.86 -8.53
C ASN A 335 -14.51 -0.97 -9.71
N LEU A 336 -13.73 -0.86 -10.80
CA LEU A 336 -14.09 -0.05 -11.97
C LEU A 336 -15.35 -0.61 -12.66
N LYS A 337 -16.37 0.24 -12.85
CA LYS A 337 -17.70 -0.12 -13.33
C LYS A 337 -17.94 0.31 -14.77
N ASN A 338 -17.26 -0.33 -15.72
CA ASN A 338 -17.43 -0.09 -17.17
C ASN A 338 -17.30 1.39 -17.55
N GLN A 339 -16.21 2.04 -17.10
CA GLN A 339 -16.05 3.48 -17.24
C GLN A 339 -15.53 3.91 -18.61
N ASN A 340 -16.06 5.02 -19.09
CA ASN A 340 -15.56 5.72 -20.28
C ASN A 340 -14.80 6.98 -19.82
N VAL A 341 -13.52 7.02 -20.13
CA VAL A 341 -12.63 8.10 -19.68
C VAL A 341 -11.97 8.74 -20.89
N GLU A 342 -11.95 10.07 -20.93
CA GLU A 342 -11.29 10.87 -21.95
C GLU A 342 -10.22 11.74 -21.30
N ILE A 343 -8.96 11.62 -21.76
CA ILE A 343 -7.80 12.32 -21.25
C ILE A 343 -7.33 13.28 -22.35
N PRO A 344 -7.50 14.61 -22.18
CA PRO A 344 -7.04 15.59 -23.16
C PRO A 344 -5.51 15.62 -23.26
N LEU A 345 -4.98 15.69 -24.48
CA LEU A 345 -3.55 15.73 -24.74
C LEU A 345 -2.96 17.15 -24.59
N GLY A 346 -1.68 17.21 -24.19
CA GLY A 346 -0.95 18.47 -24.00
C GLY A 346 -1.42 19.29 -22.81
N LYS A 347 -2.00 18.64 -21.80
CA LYS A 347 -2.53 19.24 -20.58
C LYS A 347 -1.94 18.58 -19.34
N LEU A 348 -2.04 19.28 -18.21
CA LEU A 348 -1.95 18.69 -16.88
C LEU A 348 -3.33 18.18 -16.51
N VAL A 349 -3.46 16.86 -16.39
CA VAL A 349 -4.70 16.18 -16.02
C VAL A 349 -4.54 15.60 -14.61
N CYS A 350 -5.43 15.97 -13.70
CA CYS A 350 -5.44 15.42 -12.35
C CYS A 350 -6.53 14.35 -12.21
N ILE A 351 -6.17 13.19 -11.71
CA ILE A 351 -7.10 12.13 -11.31
C ILE A 351 -7.28 12.24 -9.80
N THR A 352 -8.51 12.54 -9.37
CA THR A 352 -8.87 12.79 -7.97
C THR A 352 -9.89 11.78 -7.47
N GLY A 353 -10.29 11.91 -6.22
CA GLY A 353 -11.33 11.12 -5.57
C GLY A 353 -10.88 10.41 -4.30
N VAL A 354 -11.84 9.93 -3.53
CA VAL A 354 -11.62 9.30 -2.23
C VAL A 354 -10.70 8.07 -2.29
N SER A 355 -10.12 7.70 -1.15
CA SER A 355 -9.28 6.51 -1.04
C SER A 355 -10.06 5.26 -1.46
N GLY A 356 -9.43 4.36 -2.24
CA GLY A 356 -10.08 3.14 -2.74
C GLY A 356 -11.12 3.34 -3.86
N SER A 357 -11.27 4.54 -4.44
CA SER A 357 -12.22 4.81 -5.53
C SER A 357 -11.83 4.21 -6.90
N GLY A 358 -10.62 3.67 -7.05
CA GLY A 358 -10.16 3.01 -8.28
C GLY A 358 -9.15 3.82 -9.10
N LYS A 359 -8.64 4.95 -8.61
CA LYS A 359 -7.65 5.81 -9.28
C LYS A 359 -6.41 5.05 -9.74
N SER A 360 -5.73 4.37 -8.82
CA SER A 360 -4.51 3.62 -9.11
C SER A 360 -4.77 2.45 -10.06
N THR A 361 -5.88 1.72 -9.90
CA THR A 361 -6.30 0.67 -10.86
C THR A 361 -6.46 1.25 -12.27
N PHE A 362 -7.10 2.41 -12.40
CA PHE A 362 -7.26 3.07 -13.67
C PHE A 362 -5.91 3.52 -14.26
N LEU A 363 -5.04 4.16 -13.45
CA LEU A 363 -3.74 4.66 -13.90
C LEU A 363 -2.80 3.53 -14.33
N TYR A 364 -2.63 2.50 -13.50
CA TYR A 364 -1.66 1.42 -13.71
C TYR A 364 -2.16 0.35 -14.67
N ASP A 365 -3.32 -0.24 -14.34
CA ASP A 365 -3.79 -1.47 -15.00
C ASP A 365 -4.58 -1.21 -16.27
N VAL A 366 -5.16 -0.01 -16.41
CA VAL A 366 -5.90 0.37 -17.61
C VAL A 366 -5.08 1.30 -18.49
N LEU A 367 -4.70 2.48 -18.01
CA LEU A 367 -4.05 3.50 -18.84
C LEU A 367 -2.59 3.13 -19.18
N HIS A 368 -1.75 2.93 -18.14
CA HIS A 368 -0.32 2.66 -18.34
C HIS A 368 -0.08 1.35 -19.10
N LYS A 369 -0.71 0.27 -18.66
CA LYS A 369 -0.53 -1.06 -19.25
C LYS A 369 -0.87 -1.08 -20.73
N ASN A 370 -2.01 -0.53 -21.11
CA ASN A 370 -2.43 -0.45 -22.50
C ASN A 370 -1.58 0.52 -23.33
N ALA A 371 -1.20 1.68 -22.78
CA ALA A 371 -0.30 2.62 -23.46
C ALA A 371 1.09 2.00 -23.69
N ALA A 372 1.67 1.35 -22.68
CA ALA A 372 2.97 0.68 -22.80
C ALA A 372 2.95 -0.45 -23.85
N MET A 373 1.87 -1.23 -23.91
CA MET A 373 1.69 -2.27 -24.94
C MET A 373 1.65 -1.68 -26.36
N ARG A 374 1.00 -0.52 -26.55
CA ARG A 374 0.94 0.17 -27.86
C ARG A 374 2.32 0.61 -28.35
N PHE A 375 3.20 1.04 -27.46
CA PHE A 375 4.57 1.46 -27.81
C PHE A 375 5.56 0.30 -27.86
N SER A 376 5.16 -0.90 -27.41
CA SER A 376 5.97 -2.10 -27.56
C SER A 376 5.87 -2.63 -29.01
N ARG A 377 6.92 -3.31 -29.48
CA ARG A 377 6.90 -3.98 -30.79
C ARG A 377 5.90 -5.14 -30.88
N ARG A 378 5.35 -5.58 -29.76
CA ARG A 378 4.33 -6.63 -29.65
C ARG A 378 2.96 -5.96 -29.57
N GLN A 379 2.19 -6.05 -30.65
CA GLN A 379 0.77 -5.68 -30.61
C GLN A 379 0.01 -6.71 -29.77
N ALA A 380 -0.22 -6.38 -28.52
CA ALA A 380 -1.06 -7.17 -27.62
C ALA A 380 -2.50 -6.61 -27.65
N PRO A 381 -3.52 -7.45 -27.37
CA PRO A 381 -4.89 -7.00 -27.21
C PRO A 381 -5.00 -6.02 -26.03
N ILE A 382 -5.98 -5.14 -26.08
CA ILE A 382 -6.30 -4.22 -24.98
C ILE A 382 -6.79 -5.04 -23.79
N GLU A 383 -6.25 -4.77 -22.61
CA GLU A 383 -6.63 -5.44 -21.36
C GLU A 383 -7.44 -4.49 -20.46
N ASN A 384 -8.39 -5.03 -19.74
CA ASN A 384 -9.20 -4.32 -18.74
C ASN A 384 -10.04 -3.15 -19.30
N ALA A 385 -10.17 -3.05 -20.62
CA ALA A 385 -11.02 -2.07 -21.30
C ALA A 385 -11.50 -2.63 -22.66
N ALA A 386 -12.59 -2.12 -23.16
CA ALA A 386 -13.13 -2.53 -24.46
C ALA A 386 -12.34 -1.92 -25.63
N SER A 387 -11.89 -0.67 -25.50
CA SER A 387 -11.06 0.01 -26.50
C SER A 387 -10.25 1.15 -25.92
N MET A 388 -9.11 1.46 -26.56
CA MET A 388 -8.27 2.63 -26.31
C MET A 388 -7.82 3.23 -27.64
N THR A 389 -8.07 4.53 -27.85
CA THR A 389 -7.72 5.28 -29.05
C THR A 389 -7.06 6.60 -28.68
N GLY A 390 -6.42 7.30 -29.63
CA GLY A 390 -5.76 8.60 -29.40
C GLY A 390 -4.31 8.48 -28.94
N THR A 391 -3.76 7.27 -28.86
CA THR A 391 -2.34 7.03 -28.54
C THR A 391 -1.40 7.27 -29.72
N GLU A 392 -1.92 7.39 -30.93
CA GLU A 392 -1.17 7.65 -32.18
C GLU A 392 -0.46 9.01 -32.18
N TYR A 393 -0.89 9.95 -31.36
CA TYR A 393 -0.27 11.26 -31.18
C TYR A 393 0.93 11.27 -30.22
N LEU A 394 1.18 10.15 -29.57
CA LEU A 394 2.21 9.97 -28.56
C LEU A 394 3.32 9.05 -29.08
N GLY A 395 4.54 9.28 -28.65
CA GLY A 395 5.68 8.43 -28.98
C GLY A 395 6.16 7.58 -27.80
N ARG A 396 5.74 7.90 -26.57
CA ARG A 396 6.25 7.26 -25.35
C ARG A 396 5.28 7.42 -24.19
N VAL A 397 5.30 6.45 -23.28
CA VAL A 397 4.69 6.56 -21.94
C VAL A 397 5.77 6.36 -20.89
N VAL A 398 5.70 7.13 -19.81
CA VAL A 398 6.60 7.05 -18.66
C VAL A 398 5.75 7.03 -17.39
N LEU A 399 5.93 5.99 -16.61
CA LEU A 399 5.33 5.87 -15.27
C LEU A 399 6.35 6.31 -14.23
N ILE A 400 5.96 7.22 -13.37
CA ILE A 400 6.75 7.77 -12.27
C ILE A 400 6.00 7.51 -10.97
N ASP A 401 6.39 6.44 -10.32
CA ASP A 401 5.84 5.96 -9.06
C ASP A 401 6.88 6.03 -7.94
N GLN A 402 6.49 5.71 -6.73
CA GLN A 402 7.34 5.71 -5.54
C GLN A 402 8.24 4.47 -5.42
N SER A 403 8.25 3.58 -6.42
CA SER A 403 9.13 2.41 -6.42
C SER A 403 10.60 2.82 -6.45
N PRO A 404 11.50 2.08 -5.78
CA PRO A 404 12.92 2.40 -5.76
C PRO A 404 13.52 2.52 -7.16
N ILE A 405 14.48 3.44 -7.36
CA ILE A 405 15.23 3.60 -8.62
C ILE A 405 16.17 2.42 -8.94
N GLY A 406 16.23 1.44 -8.04
CA GLY A 406 16.98 0.20 -8.21
C GLY A 406 16.89 -0.67 -6.98
N ARG A 407 17.11 -1.98 -7.17
CA ARG A 407 16.96 -3.00 -6.11
C ARG A 407 18.27 -3.34 -5.40
N THR A 408 19.38 -2.72 -5.78
CA THR A 408 20.70 -3.04 -5.24
C THR A 408 21.39 -1.79 -4.71
N PRO A 409 22.31 -1.90 -3.75
CA PRO A 409 23.10 -0.78 -3.24
C PRO A 409 23.96 -0.06 -4.29
N ARG A 410 24.11 -0.64 -5.48
CA ARG A 410 24.83 -0.04 -6.61
C ARG A 410 24.05 0.99 -7.39
N SER A 411 22.72 0.96 -7.33
CA SER A 411 21.88 2.00 -7.92
C SER A 411 21.93 3.25 -7.03
N ASN A 412 22.11 4.42 -7.64
CA ASN A 412 22.17 5.70 -6.95
C ASN A 412 21.72 6.85 -7.88
N PRO A 413 21.49 8.07 -7.38
CA PRO A 413 21.06 9.21 -8.19
C PRO A 413 21.96 9.49 -9.40
N ALA A 414 23.29 9.46 -9.24
CA ALA A 414 24.23 9.73 -10.33
C ALA A 414 24.17 8.67 -11.44
N THR A 415 23.96 7.39 -11.11
CA THR A 415 23.83 6.33 -12.10
C THR A 415 22.48 6.38 -12.82
N TYR A 416 21.41 6.70 -12.10
CA TYR A 416 20.05 6.73 -12.65
C TYR A 416 19.87 7.90 -13.64
N THR A 417 20.35 9.08 -13.30
CA THR A 417 20.34 10.26 -14.20
C THR A 417 21.35 10.17 -15.33
N GLY A 418 22.27 9.21 -15.27
CA GLY A 418 23.36 9.07 -16.26
C GLY A 418 24.53 10.05 -16.05
N ALA A 419 24.51 10.91 -15.03
CA ALA A 419 25.63 11.81 -14.69
C ALA A 419 26.93 11.02 -14.47
N PHE A 420 26.84 9.86 -13.82
CA PHE A 420 27.98 9.01 -13.52
C PHE A 420 28.73 8.50 -14.77
N THR A 421 28.04 8.35 -15.90
CA THR A 421 28.71 7.98 -17.16
C THR A 421 29.70 9.05 -17.60
N HIS A 422 29.28 10.31 -17.62
CA HIS A 422 30.13 11.44 -17.99
C HIS A 422 31.21 11.73 -16.96
N ILE A 423 30.93 11.50 -15.67
CA ILE A 423 31.94 11.58 -14.60
C ILE A 423 33.06 10.57 -14.84
N ARG A 424 32.73 9.30 -15.17
CA ARG A 424 33.73 8.27 -15.48
C ARG A 424 34.55 8.63 -16.75
N ASP A 425 33.91 9.18 -17.76
CA ASP A 425 34.57 9.60 -18.98
C ASP A 425 35.58 10.73 -18.65
N LEU A 426 35.21 11.67 -17.82
CA LEU A 426 36.08 12.75 -17.33
C LEU A 426 37.30 12.23 -16.57
N PHE A 427 37.11 11.31 -15.63
CA PHE A 427 38.23 10.69 -14.89
C PHE A 427 39.16 9.91 -15.82
N SER A 428 38.64 9.18 -16.79
CA SER A 428 39.46 8.45 -17.76
C SER A 428 40.23 9.38 -18.72
N ALA A 429 39.76 10.59 -18.91
CA ALA A 429 40.43 11.61 -19.71
C ALA A 429 41.55 12.34 -18.97
N SER A 430 41.73 12.15 -17.65
CA SER A 430 42.82 12.73 -16.88
C SER A 430 44.18 12.25 -17.38
N SER A 431 45.23 13.07 -17.19
CA SER A 431 46.60 12.75 -17.60
C SER A 431 47.12 11.46 -16.94
N GLU A 432 46.79 11.27 -15.68
CA GLU A 432 47.18 10.12 -14.88
C GLU A 432 46.50 8.82 -15.33
N ALA A 433 45.18 8.84 -15.58
CA ALA A 433 44.45 7.70 -16.12
C ALA A 433 44.93 7.30 -17.52
N ARG A 434 45.22 8.29 -18.39
CA ARG A 434 45.76 8.03 -19.73
C ARG A 434 47.17 7.44 -19.67
N ALA A 435 48.04 7.93 -18.79
CA ALA A 435 49.38 7.37 -18.59
C ALA A 435 49.36 5.91 -18.15
N ARG A 436 48.33 5.50 -17.40
CA ARG A 436 48.08 4.11 -16.96
C ARG A 436 47.28 3.29 -17.99
N GLY A 437 46.84 3.87 -19.11
CA GLY A 437 46.00 3.21 -20.10
C GLY A 437 44.58 2.87 -19.61
N TRP A 438 44.08 3.60 -18.62
CA TRP A 438 42.80 3.32 -17.99
C TRP A 438 41.62 3.91 -18.78
N LYS A 439 40.61 3.06 -18.99
CA LYS A 439 39.36 3.40 -19.69
C LYS A 439 38.24 3.70 -18.67
N PRO A 440 37.10 4.28 -19.10
CA PRO A 440 35.98 4.61 -18.20
C PRO A 440 35.48 3.46 -17.33
N GLY A 441 35.65 2.20 -17.80
CA GLY A 441 35.31 0.99 -17.04
C GLY A 441 36.09 0.85 -15.71
N ARG A 442 37.34 1.38 -15.66
CA ARG A 442 38.17 1.37 -14.43
C ARG A 442 37.52 2.17 -13.29
N PHE A 443 36.79 3.22 -13.63
CA PHE A 443 36.10 4.10 -12.69
C PHE A 443 34.64 3.67 -12.42
N SER A 444 34.27 2.45 -12.82
CA SER A 444 32.96 1.87 -12.56
C SER A 444 33.00 0.89 -11.38
N PHE A 445 32.16 1.09 -10.39
CA PHE A 445 31.96 0.12 -9.30
C PHE A 445 31.12 -1.10 -9.72
N ASN A 446 30.54 -1.10 -10.94
CA ASN A 446 29.75 -2.23 -11.48
C ASN A 446 30.58 -3.22 -12.29
N VAL A 447 31.78 -2.85 -12.74
CA VAL A 447 32.64 -3.63 -13.63
C VAL A 447 33.90 -4.05 -12.90
N ALA A 448 34.33 -5.28 -13.11
CA ALA A 448 35.60 -5.78 -12.59
C ALA A 448 36.79 -4.94 -13.10
N GLY A 449 37.88 -4.90 -12.32
CA GLY A 449 39.12 -4.23 -12.67
C GLY A 449 39.37 -2.89 -11.97
N GLY A 450 38.32 -2.18 -11.50
CA GLY A 450 38.47 -0.94 -10.73
C GLY A 450 37.71 -0.94 -9.42
N ARG A 451 36.75 -1.81 -9.30
CA ARG A 451 35.94 -1.99 -8.08
C ARG A 451 36.65 -2.84 -7.03
N CYS A 452 36.26 -2.69 -5.79
CA CYS A 452 36.63 -3.64 -4.74
C CYS A 452 35.99 -5.02 -5.03
N GLU A 453 36.79 -6.06 -5.19
CA GLU A 453 36.27 -7.38 -5.51
C GLU A 453 35.67 -8.11 -4.29
N ALA A 454 36.08 -7.77 -3.06
CA ALA A 454 35.49 -8.35 -1.84
C ALA A 454 34.01 -8.04 -1.71
N CYS A 455 33.59 -6.78 -1.91
CA CYS A 455 32.19 -6.36 -1.88
C CYS A 455 31.59 -6.22 -3.29
N GLN A 456 32.33 -6.54 -4.34
CA GLN A 456 31.92 -6.41 -5.75
C GLN A 456 31.40 -5.01 -6.12
N GLY A 457 31.94 -3.96 -5.48
CA GLY A 457 31.56 -2.57 -5.68
C GLY A 457 30.31 -2.11 -4.92
N ASN A 458 29.75 -2.94 -4.05
CA ASN A 458 28.61 -2.55 -3.20
C ASN A 458 29.03 -1.56 -2.08
N GLY A 459 30.28 -1.63 -1.62
CA GLY A 459 30.76 -0.88 -0.44
C GLY A 459 30.33 -1.53 0.87
N VAL A 460 29.37 -2.42 0.82
CA VAL A 460 28.81 -3.18 1.95
C VAL A 460 28.73 -4.65 1.61
N ILE A 461 28.73 -5.51 2.64
CA ILE A 461 28.50 -6.94 2.55
C ILE A 461 27.12 -7.24 3.13
N ALA A 462 26.29 -7.95 2.39
CA ALA A 462 24.99 -8.40 2.85
C ALA A 462 25.16 -9.63 3.75
N VAL A 463 24.67 -9.55 4.98
CA VAL A 463 24.58 -10.68 5.90
C VAL A 463 23.12 -11.13 5.93
N GLU A 464 22.86 -12.26 5.27
CA GLU A 464 21.53 -12.86 5.25
C GLU A 464 21.28 -13.65 6.54
N MET A 465 20.19 -13.35 7.20
CA MET A 465 19.74 -14.06 8.40
C MET A 465 18.39 -14.71 8.12
N HIS A 466 18.27 -16.01 8.43
CA HIS A 466 17.12 -16.84 8.03
C HIS A 466 15.73 -16.31 8.47
N PHE A 467 15.64 -15.51 9.53
CA PHE A 467 14.38 -15.00 10.07
C PHE A 467 14.37 -13.48 10.31
N LEU A 468 15.41 -12.77 9.90
CA LEU A 468 15.56 -11.33 10.10
C LEU A 468 15.84 -10.65 8.75
N PRO A 469 15.54 -9.36 8.61
CA PRO A 469 15.93 -8.62 7.42
C PRO A 469 17.44 -8.69 7.18
N THR A 470 17.85 -8.72 5.91
CA THR A 470 19.27 -8.68 5.52
C THR A 470 19.94 -7.45 6.11
N VAL A 471 21.03 -7.65 6.86
CA VAL A 471 21.84 -6.56 7.42
C VAL A 471 23.02 -6.28 6.50
N TYR A 472 23.26 -5.00 6.23
CA TYR A 472 24.37 -4.55 5.40
C TYR A 472 25.48 -4.02 6.30
N VAL A 473 26.66 -4.66 6.26
CA VAL A 473 27.84 -4.28 7.02
C VAL A 473 28.86 -3.65 6.08
N THR A 474 29.52 -2.58 6.51
CA THR A 474 30.59 -1.93 5.71
C THR A 474 31.69 -2.94 5.36
N CYS A 475 32.13 -2.93 4.10
CA CYS A 475 33.18 -3.83 3.63
C CYS A 475 34.54 -3.47 4.25
N ASP A 476 35.16 -4.39 4.97
CA ASP A 476 36.44 -4.22 5.68
C ASP A 476 37.63 -3.98 4.73
N VAL A 477 37.55 -4.46 3.48
CA VAL A 477 38.63 -4.33 2.50
C VAL A 477 38.70 -2.92 1.90
N CYS A 478 37.55 -2.34 1.54
CA CYS A 478 37.51 -1.02 0.93
C CYS A 478 36.97 0.07 1.88
N ASN A 479 36.59 -0.26 3.11
CA ASN A 479 36.01 0.67 4.08
C ASN A 479 34.88 1.51 3.48
N GLY A 480 34.00 0.87 2.69
CA GLY A 480 32.85 1.55 2.08
C GLY A 480 33.15 2.31 0.78
N THR A 481 34.42 2.42 0.35
CA THR A 481 34.79 3.25 -0.82
C THR A 481 34.37 2.63 -2.17
N ARG A 482 34.00 1.35 -2.22
CA ARG A 482 33.57 0.61 -3.42
C ARG A 482 34.67 0.30 -4.44
N TYR A 483 35.83 0.93 -4.36
CA TYR A 483 36.94 0.86 -5.33
C TYR A 483 38.19 0.24 -4.76
N MET A 484 39.08 -0.20 -5.66
CA MET A 484 40.47 -0.52 -5.34
C MET A 484 41.26 0.77 -5.01
N LYS A 485 42.31 0.65 -4.17
CA LYS A 485 43.13 1.79 -3.75
C LYS A 485 43.76 2.54 -4.93
N GLU A 486 44.25 1.80 -5.93
CA GLU A 486 44.89 2.39 -7.12
C GLU A 486 43.89 3.22 -7.94
N THR A 487 42.61 2.84 -7.99
CA THR A 487 41.57 3.62 -8.69
C THR A 487 41.37 4.97 -8.00
N LEU A 488 41.49 5.02 -6.67
CA LEU A 488 41.32 6.24 -5.87
C LEU A 488 42.50 7.19 -5.93
N GLU A 489 43.66 6.76 -6.46
CA GLU A 489 44.82 7.67 -6.66
C GLU A 489 44.56 8.71 -7.74
N VAL A 490 43.71 8.38 -8.74
CA VAL A 490 43.38 9.34 -9.82
C VAL A 490 42.40 10.40 -9.29
N THR A 491 42.74 11.65 -9.48
CA THR A 491 41.93 12.78 -9.03
C THR A 491 41.56 13.72 -10.16
N TYR A 492 40.44 14.39 -10.01
CA TYR A 492 40.02 15.53 -10.80
C TYR A 492 39.75 16.71 -9.88
N ARG A 493 40.44 17.85 -10.11
CA ARG A 493 40.41 19.03 -9.22
C ARG A 493 40.63 18.67 -7.74
N GLY A 494 41.54 17.70 -7.46
CA GLY A 494 41.91 17.28 -6.11
C GLY A 494 40.94 16.30 -5.45
N LYS A 495 39.90 15.85 -6.14
CA LYS A 495 38.92 14.84 -5.64
C LYS A 495 39.00 13.55 -6.42
N ASN A 496 39.03 12.40 -5.74
CA ASN A 496 38.90 11.09 -6.37
C ASN A 496 37.44 10.73 -6.65
N ILE A 497 37.22 9.64 -7.39
CA ILE A 497 35.88 9.23 -7.83
C ILE A 497 34.91 8.92 -6.66
N TYR A 498 35.43 8.42 -5.53
CA TYR A 498 34.62 8.15 -4.35
C TYR A 498 34.25 9.44 -3.61
N GLU A 499 35.18 10.39 -3.49
CA GLU A 499 34.91 11.71 -2.90
C GLU A 499 33.86 12.47 -3.72
N VAL A 500 33.88 12.34 -5.06
CA VAL A 500 32.83 12.88 -5.93
C VAL A 500 31.48 12.21 -5.66
N LEU A 501 31.44 10.89 -5.45
CA LEU A 501 30.18 10.22 -5.10
C LEU A 501 29.65 10.59 -3.72
N LYS A 502 30.50 11.09 -2.84
CA LYS A 502 30.10 11.61 -1.52
C LYS A 502 29.58 13.04 -1.54
N MET A 503 29.85 13.80 -2.60
CA MET A 503 29.32 15.15 -2.73
C MET A 503 27.81 15.13 -2.75
N THR A 504 27.19 16.12 -2.15
CA THR A 504 25.79 16.44 -2.37
C THR A 504 25.56 16.89 -3.82
N VAL A 505 24.31 16.87 -4.28
CA VAL A 505 23.97 17.39 -5.61
C VAL A 505 24.40 18.85 -5.75
N GLU A 506 24.17 19.68 -4.72
CA GLU A 506 24.54 21.09 -4.69
C GLU A 506 26.06 21.28 -4.79
N GLU A 507 26.85 20.56 -3.97
CA GLU A 507 28.32 20.60 -4.03
C GLU A 507 28.84 20.14 -5.40
N ALA A 508 28.22 19.11 -5.96
CA ALA A 508 28.64 18.57 -7.25
C ALA A 508 28.27 19.49 -8.42
N GLU A 509 27.15 20.20 -8.35
CA GLU A 509 26.74 21.20 -9.34
C GLU A 509 27.78 22.32 -9.44
N GLU A 510 28.19 22.91 -8.31
CA GLU A 510 29.26 23.92 -8.30
C GLU A 510 30.62 23.33 -8.76
N PHE A 511 30.93 22.08 -8.35
CA PHE A 511 32.19 21.42 -8.74
C PHE A 511 32.29 21.15 -10.25
N PHE A 512 31.18 20.81 -10.91
CA PHE A 512 31.10 20.47 -12.33
C PHE A 512 30.48 21.56 -13.21
N LYS A 513 30.30 22.78 -12.71
CA LYS A 513 29.62 23.88 -13.43
C LYS A 513 30.13 24.14 -14.86
N ASP A 514 31.43 23.89 -15.09
CA ASP A 514 32.05 24.09 -16.42
C ASP A 514 31.86 22.88 -17.36
N ILE A 515 31.13 21.84 -16.97
CA ILE A 515 30.95 20.61 -17.74
C ILE A 515 29.45 20.38 -18.00
N PRO A 516 28.91 20.94 -19.09
CA PRO A 516 27.46 20.91 -19.35
C PRO A 516 26.85 19.51 -19.32
N SER A 517 27.56 18.50 -19.86
CA SER A 517 27.07 17.12 -19.88
C SER A 517 26.85 16.49 -18.50
N ILE A 518 27.48 17.02 -17.45
CA ILE A 518 27.27 16.62 -16.05
C ILE A 518 26.33 17.61 -15.39
N ASN A 519 26.59 18.91 -15.56
CA ASN A 519 25.88 19.99 -14.88
C ASN A 519 24.37 19.99 -15.16
N ASP A 520 23.93 19.82 -16.42
CA ASP A 520 22.52 19.77 -16.80
C ASP A 520 21.73 18.71 -16.01
N ARG A 521 22.38 17.60 -15.64
CA ARG A 521 21.75 16.50 -14.87
C ARG A 521 21.71 16.82 -13.38
N LEU A 522 22.73 17.52 -12.88
CA LEU A 522 22.78 17.95 -11.48
C LEU A 522 21.80 19.09 -11.23
N GLU A 523 21.72 20.05 -12.16
CA GLU A 523 20.73 21.12 -12.15
C GLU A 523 19.29 20.56 -12.16
N SER A 524 19.02 19.50 -12.94
CA SER A 524 17.71 18.82 -12.92
C SER A 524 17.39 18.18 -11.55
N LEU A 525 18.38 17.60 -10.89
CA LEU A 525 18.22 17.05 -9.53
C LEU A 525 17.99 18.17 -8.51
N ASN A 526 18.74 19.29 -8.61
CA ASN A 526 18.57 20.46 -7.75
C ASN A 526 17.17 21.07 -7.95
N ALA A 527 16.74 21.25 -9.18
CA ALA A 527 15.42 21.78 -9.49
C ALA A 527 14.26 20.95 -8.88
N THR A 528 14.48 19.64 -8.67
CA THR A 528 13.49 18.77 -8.03
C THR A 528 13.58 18.76 -6.49
N GLY A 529 14.32 19.70 -5.87
CA GLY A 529 14.47 19.78 -4.42
C GLY A 529 15.36 18.70 -3.80
N LEU A 530 16.27 18.09 -4.59
CA LEU A 530 17.15 17.01 -4.15
C LEU A 530 18.60 17.46 -3.95
N GLN A 531 18.84 18.75 -3.70
CA GLN A 531 20.17 19.34 -3.52
C GLN A 531 20.97 18.70 -2.39
N TYR A 532 20.32 18.19 -1.36
CA TYR A 532 20.91 17.59 -0.17
C TYR A 532 21.34 16.12 -0.37
N LEU A 533 20.83 15.43 -1.38
CA LEU A 533 21.18 14.03 -1.63
C LEU A 533 22.64 13.89 -2.06
N THR A 534 23.33 12.87 -1.57
CA THR A 534 24.65 12.55 -2.11
C THR A 534 24.54 11.78 -3.43
N LEU A 535 25.44 12.08 -4.38
CA LEU A 535 25.45 11.45 -5.71
C LEU A 535 25.49 9.92 -5.67
N GLY A 536 26.23 9.37 -4.70
CA GLY A 536 26.43 7.93 -4.52
C GLY A 536 25.48 7.29 -3.51
N GLN A 537 24.45 7.99 -3.02
CA GLN A 537 23.48 7.45 -2.06
C GLN A 537 22.80 6.22 -2.64
N SER A 538 22.76 5.14 -1.86
CA SER A 538 22.14 3.90 -2.29
C SER A 538 20.63 4.08 -2.56
N ALA A 539 20.13 3.53 -3.65
CA ALA A 539 18.70 3.51 -3.96
C ALA A 539 17.83 2.88 -2.86
N THR A 540 18.41 1.97 -2.08
CA THR A 540 17.71 1.29 -0.97
C THR A 540 17.55 2.14 0.28
N THR A 541 18.23 3.30 0.35
CA THR A 541 18.14 4.26 1.46
C THR A 541 17.34 5.52 1.10
N LEU A 542 16.88 5.63 -0.14
CA LEU A 542 16.00 6.72 -0.57
C LEU A 542 14.58 6.47 -0.10
N SER A 543 13.90 7.52 0.33
CA SER A 543 12.46 7.50 0.53
C SER A 543 11.72 7.32 -0.79
N GLY A 544 10.44 6.89 -0.74
CA GLY A 544 9.62 6.77 -1.95
C GLY A 544 9.52 8.07 -2.74
N GLY A 545 9.32 9.20 -2.06
CA GLY A 545 9.27 10.53 -2.67
C GLY A 545 10.61 10.97 -3.29
N GLU A 546 11.75 10.71 -2.62
CA GLU A 546 13.08 10.98 -3.18
C GLU A 546 13.33 10.16 -4.45
N ALA A 547 13.00 8.86 -4.43
CA ALA A 547 13.13 7.99 -5.61
C ALA A 547 12.28 8.50 -6.79
N GLN A 548 11.06 8.95 -6.51
CA GLN A 548 10.15 9.52 -7.50
C GLN A 548 10.70 10.82 -8.09
N ARG A 549 11.21 11.73 -7.26
CA ARG A 549 11.83 12.99 -7.72
C ARG A 549 13.09 12.76 -8.55
N VAL A 550 13.92 11.77 -8.22
CA VAL A 550 15.05 11.36 -9.08
C VAL A 550 14.56 10.90 -10.46
N LYS A 551 13.44 10.18 -10.54
CA LYS A 551 12.83 9.79 -11.82
C LYS A 551 12.35 11.02 -12.61
N ILE A 552 11.69 11.98 -11.96
CA ILE A 552 11.27 13.24 -12.57
C ILE A 552 12.49 14.01 -13.10
N ALA A 553 13.53 14.20 -12.28
CA ALA A 553 14.77 14.87 -12.67
C ALA A 553 15.39 14.24 -13.93
N SER A 554 15.38 12.90 -14.02
CA SER A 554 15.93 12.20 -15.17
C SER A 554 15.19 12.47 -16.48
N GLU A 555 13.94 12.92 -16.43
CA GLU A 555 13.14 13.26 -17.62
C GLU A 555 13.27 14.73 -18.03
N LEU A 556 13.62 15.63 -17.10
CA LEU A 556 13.73 17.07 -17.35
C LEU A 556 14.83 17.43 -18.34
N TYR A 557 16.01 16.82 -18.26
CA TYR A 557 17.15 17.12 -19.14
C TYR A 557 17.07 16.42 -20.49
N ARG A 558 16.11 15.49 -20.69
CA ARG A 558 16.01 14.76 -21.95
C ARG A 558 15.57 15.67 -23.09
N PRO A 559 16.21 15.58 -24.28
CA PRO A 559 15.77 16.32 -25.44
C PRO A 559 14.37 15.88 -25.90
N ILE A 560 13.56 16.84 -26.30
CA ILE A 560 12.19 16.59 -26.77
C ILE A 560 12.27 16.02 -28.19
N THR A 561 12.26 14.71 -28.33
CA THR A 561 12.25 14.02 -29.60
C THR A 561 10.85 13.59 -30.03
N MET A 562 9.94 13.39 -29.06
CA MET A 562 8.56 12.96 -29.30
C MET A 562 7.67 13.33 -28.09
N LYS A 563 6.37 13.45 -28.35
CA LYS A 563 5.38 13.72 -27.29
C LYS A 563 5.29 12.54 -26.35
N THR A 564 5.39 12.80 -25.07
CA THR A 564 5.39 11.79 -24.01
C THR A 564 4.14 11.93 -23.14
N LEU A 565 3.58 10.78 -22.77
CA LEU A 565 2.58 10.68 -21.70
C LEU A 565 3.31 10.36 -20.39
N TYR A 566 3.33 11.31 -19.47
CA TYR A 566 3.82 11.10 -18.12
C TYR A 566 2.66 10.73 -17.21
N LEU A 567 2.85 9.69 -16.42
CA LEU A 567 1.90 9.20 -15.42
C LEU A 567 2.58 9.28 -14.05
N LEU A 568 2.07 10.10 -13.15
CA LEU A 568 2.60 10.32 -11.82
C LEU A 568 1.59 9.84 -10.78
N ASP A 569 2.06 9.13 -9.77
CA ASP A 569 1.23 8.66 -8.67
C ASP A 569 1.65 9.35 -7.37
N GLU A 570 0.80 10.23 -6.86
CA GLU A 570 0.94 10.99 -5.62
C GLU A 570 2.35 11.61 -5.45
N PRO A 571 2.82 12.45 -6.39
CA PRO A 571 4.18 12.98 -6.36
C PRO A 571 4.45 14.01 -5.26
N THR A 572 3.42 14.48 -4.55
CA THR A 572 3.56 15.44 -3.43
C THR A 572 3.78 14.77 -2.07
N VAL A 573 3.72 13.44 -2.00
CA VAL A 573 3.92 12.70 -0.74
C VAL A 573 5.26 13.03 -0.09
N GLY A 574 5.21 13.44 1.19
CA GLY A 574 6.38 13.82 1.98
C GLY A 574 7.06 15.12 1.52
N LEU A 575 6.34 16.01 0.84
CA LEU A 575 6.84 17.30 0.40
C LEU A 575 6.31 18.43 1.27
N HIS A 576 7.24 19.31 1.67
CA HIS A 576 6.90 20.61 2.21
C HIS A 576 6.29 21.52 1.13
N TYR A 577 5.47 22.50 1.51
CA TYR A 577 4.80 23.45 0.61
C TYR A 577 5.70 24.04 -0.48
N GLU A 578 6.92 24.45 -0.11
CA GLU A 578 7.89 25.02 -1.05
C GLU A 578 8.36 24.01 -2.12
N ASP A 579 8.49 22.73 -1.73
CA ASP A 579 8.85 21.68 -2.68
C ASP A 579 7.66 21.28 -3.56
N VAL A 580 6.43 21.37 -3.04
CA VAL A 580 5.19 21.23 -3.84
C VAL A 580 5.12 22.33 -4.90
N ARG A 581 5.42 23.58 -4.56
CA ARG A 581 5.47 24.71 -5.51
C ARG A 581 6.47 24.42 -6.64
N LYS A 582 7.69 24.01 -6.31
CA LYS A 582 8.71 23.63 -7.29
C LYS A 582 8.26 22.47 -8.17
N LEU A 583 7.63 21.46 -7.60
CA LEU A 583 7.09 20.31 -8.34
C LEU A 583 6.03 20.76 -9.35
N ILE A 584 5.12 21.65 -8.97
CA ILE A 584 4.10 22.21 -9.86
C ILE A 584 4.76 22.93 -11.03
N GLU A 585 5.78 23.76 -10.79
CA GLU A 585 6.54 24.46 -11.84
C GLU A 585 7.17 23.47 -12.84
N ILE A 586 7.76 22.39 -12.34
CA ILE A 586 8.36 21.33 -13.16
C ILE A 586 7.32 20.62 -14.02
N VAL A 587 6.20 20.21 -13.41
CA VAL A 587 5.11 19.54 -14.12
C VAL A 587 4.52 20.46 -15.19
N GLN A 588 4.33 21.73 -14.87
CA GLN A 588 3.87 22.74 -15.82
C GLN A 588 4.86 22.94 -16.97
N GLU A 589 6.18 22.88 -16.70
CA GLU A 589 7.21 22.95 -17.74
C GLU A 589 7.17 21.73 -18.68
N LEU A 590 6.99 20.53 -18.15
CA LEU A 590 6.80 19.32 -18.97
C LEU A 590 5.61 19.47 -19.92
N VAL A 591 4.49 20.05 -19.44
CA VAL A 591 3.31 20.31 -20.27
C VAL A 591 3.57 21.43 -21.29
N ARG A 592 4.25 22.54 -20.92
CA ARG A 592 4.66 23.61 -21.86
C ARG A 592 5.49 23.08 -23.01
N ARG A 593 6.35 22.09 -22.77
CA ARG A 593 7.11 21.36 -23.79
C ARG A 593 6.22 20.51 -24.71
N GLY A 594 4.91 20.48 -24.49
CA GLY A 594 3.90 19.82 -25.31
C GLY A 594 3.64 18.36 -24.98
N ASN A 595 4.06 17.91 -23.80
CA ASN A 595 3.75 16.59 -23.28
C ASN A 595 2.38 16.58 -22.60
N THR A 596 1.86 15.39 -22.32
CA THR A 596 0.67 15.19 -21.49
C THR A 596 1.12 14.64 -20.15
N VAL A 597 0.66 15.25 -19.07
CA VAL A 597 0.96 14.79 -17.71
C VAL A 597 -0.36 14.42 -17.03
N VAL A 598 -0.46 13.18 -16.57
CA VAL A 598 -1.58 12.68 -15.77
C VAL A 598 -1.07 12.37 -14.38
N VAL A 599 -1.68 12.98 -13.38
CA VAL A 599 -1.25 12.89 -11.96
C VAL A 599 -2.41 12.38 -11.13
N ILE A 600 -2.18 11.34 -10.30
CA ILE A 600 -3.08 11.06 -9.17
C ILE A 600 -2.64 11.95 -8.03
N GLU A 601 -3.55 12.74 -7.48
CA GLU A 601 -3.23 13.66 -6.38
C GLU A 601 -4.39 13.91 -5.43
N HIS A 602 -4.00 14.27 -4.19
CA HIS A 602 -4.88 14.73 -3.12
C HIS A 602 -4.52 16.15 -2.67
N ASN A 603 -3.33 16.64 -3.00
CA ASN A 603 -2.89 17.99 -2.69
C ASN A 603 -3.65 19.03 -3.51
N LEU A 604 -4.32 19.97 -2.81
CA LEU A 604 -5.19 20.98 -3.44
C LEU A 604 -4.44 21.96 -4.35
N ASP A 605 -3.18 22.28 -4.06
CA ASP A 605 -2.41 23.19 -4.90
C ASP A 605 -2.14 22.60 -6.27
N VAL A 606 -1.83 21.29 -6.33
CA VAL A 606 -1.66 20.56 -7.59
C VAL A 606 -3.00 20.44 -8.33
N ILE A 607 -4.08 20.10 -7.61
CA ILE A 607 -5.42 19.95 -8.18
C ILE A 607 -5.89 21.28 -8.77
N LYS A 608 -5.78 22.39 -8.01
CA LYS A 608 -6.11 23.74 -8.48
C LYS A 608 -5.24 24.21 -9.64
N SER A 609 -4.01 23.70 -9.78
CA SER A 609 -3.09 24.04 -10.87
C SER A 609 -3.31 23.20 -12.14
N ALA A 610 -4.17 22.19 -12.12
CA ALA A 610 -4.46 21.32 -13.26
C ALA A 610 -5.30 22.01 -14.34
N ASP A 611 -5.12 21.60 -15.61
CA ASP A 611 -5.96 22.05 -16.73
C ASP A 611 -7.27 21.26 -16.82
N HIS A 612 -7.28 20.02 -16.29
CA HIS A 612 -8.43 19.13 -16.35
C HIS A 612 -8.41 18.15 -15.18
N ILE A 613 -9.56 17.90 -14.58
CA ILE A 613 -9.74 16.94 -13.49
C ILE A 613 -10.62 15.78 -13.98
N ILE A 614 -10.35 14.58 -13.47
CA ILE A 614 -11.19 13.40 -13.61
C ILE A 614 -11.37 12.83 -12.20
N ASP A 615 -12.54 13.03 -11.63
CA ASP A 615 -12.85 12.65 -10.25
C ASP A 615 -13.54 11.29 -10.17
N PHE A 616 -12.94 10.38 -9.39
CA PHE A 616 -13.42 9.02 -9.17
C PHE A 616 -14.12 8.87 -7.82
N GLY A 617 -15.30 8.29 -7.82
CA GLY A 617 -16.07 8.08 -6.61
C GLY A 617 -17.36 7.29 -6.82
N PRO A 618 -18.41 7.63 -6.03
CA PRO A 618 -18.44 8.59 -4.93
C PRO A 618 -17.71 8.08 -3.67
N GLU A 619 -17.58 6.75 -3.50
CA GLU A 619 -17.00 6.10 -2.33
C GLU A 619 -15.82 5.19 -2.69
N GLY A 620 -15.17 4.61 -1.69
CA GLY A 620 -14.17 3.56 -1.86
C GLY A 620 -14.79 2.17 -2.14
N GLY A 621 -13.97 1.21 -2.54
CA GLY A 621 -14.36 -0.19 -2.70
C GLY A 621 -15.54 -0.40 -3.64
N THR A 622 -16.53 -1.20 -3.22
CA THR A 622 -17.73 -1.52 -4.03
C THR A 622 -18.62 -0.31 -4.33
N GLY A 623 -18.58 0.73 -3.49
CA GLY A 623 -19.29 2.00 -3.70
C GLY A 623 -18.64 2.91 -4.75
N GLY A 624 -17.35 2.69 -5.05
CA GLY A 624 -16.56 3.49 -5.98
C GLY A 624 -16.60 3.00 -7.44
N GLY A 625 -15.52 3.32 -8.15
CA GLY A 625 -15.26 2.83 -9.50
C GLY A 625 -16.03 3.55 -10.61
N LYS A 626 -16.53 4.75 -10.37
CA LYS A 626 -17.21 5.59 -11.35
C LYS A 626 -16.51 6.94 -11.47
N VAL A 627 -16.52 7.52 -12.65
CA VAL A 627 -16.20 8.94 -12.84
C VAL A 627 -17.44 9.74 -12.45
N ILE A 628 -17.31 10.60 -11.44
CA ILE A 628 -18.42 11.41 -10.90
C ILE A 628 -18.38 12.84 -11.41
N ALA A 629 -17.18 13.38 -11.64
CA ALA A 629 -16.98 14.70 -12.22
C ALA A 629 -15.81 14.71 -13.19
N LYS A 630 -15.85 15.62 -14.17
CA LYS A 630 -14.75 15.87 -15.10
C LYS A 630 -14.88 17.29 -15.66
N GLY A 631 -13.77 17.96 -15.85
CA GLY A 631 -13.74 19.34 -16.35
C GLY A 631 -12.54 20.10 -15.83
N THR A 632 -12.58 21.42 -15.88
CA THR A 632 -11.61 22.28 -15.19
C THR A 632 -11.81 22.20 -13.67
N PRO A 633 -10.83 22.61 -12.85
CA PRO A 633 -11.03 22.69 -11.39
C PRO A 633 -12.27 23.48 -10.99
N GLU A 634 -12.54 24.58 -11.69
CA GLU A 634 -13.71 25.44 -11.45
C GLU A 634 -15.04 24.70 -11.73
N GLU A 635 -15.08 23.94 -12.84
CA GLU A 635 -16.27 23.16 -13.21
C GLU A 635 -16.51 22.00 -12.24
N VAL A 636 -15.45 21.35 -11.75
CA VAL A 636 -15.58 20.22 -10.81
C VAL A 636 -16.01 20.70 -9.42
N ALA A 637 -15.56 21.88 -8.99
CA ALA A 637 -15.97 22.49 -7.72
C ALA A 637 -17.48 22.78 -7.62
N GLU A 638 -18.18 22.91 -8.75
CA GLU A 638 -19.63 23.12 -8.81
C GLU A 638 -20.43 21.79 -8.83
N VAL A 639 -19.77 20.63 -8.93
CA VAL A 639 -20.46 19.34 -9.03
C VAL A 639 -20.89 18.84 -7.64
N GLU A 640 -22.19 18.81 -7.40
CA GLU A 640 -22.75 18.24 -6.18
C GLU A 640 -22.41 16.74 -6.07
N GLY A 641 -21.81 16.33 -4.96
CA GLY A 641 -21.37 14.96 -4.70
C GLY A 641 -19.91 14.64 -5.07
N SER A 642 -19.15 15.62 -5.61
CA SER A 642 -17.68 15.56 -5.67
C SER A 642 -17.11 16.03 -4.34
N TYR A 643 -16.21 15.26 -3.76
CA TYR A 643 -15.48 15.67 -2.54
C TYR A 643 -14.18 16.43 -2.88
N THR A 644 -13.82 16.44 -4.14
CA THR A 644 -12.67 17.19 -4.65
C THR A 644 -13.02 18.64 -4.89
#